data_3a1e131bcd18df93acd9f4e5ac2bcac0
#
_entry.id   3a1e131bcd18df93acd9f4e5ac2bcac0
#
_cell.length_a   1.000
_cell.length_b   1.000
_cell.length_c   1.000
_cell.angle_alpha   90.00
_cell.angle_beta   90.00
_cell.angle_gamma   90.00
#
_symmetry.space_group_name_H-M   'P 1'
#
loop_
_entity.id
_entity.type
_entity.pdbx_description
1 polymer ?
#
loop_
_entity_poly.entity_id
_entity_poly.type
_entity_poly.pdbx_seq_one_letter_code
_entity_poly.pdbx_strand_id
1 'polypeptide(L)'
;MLKKLLSLVSLWIPLFLYAQGVTISGYTYDGLTQKGLANCRVSIKTSTMDTLLAQVTTVLQTERTEENGNVFVYQNTQIGALFMLQFNAPISAQAYHLVIEKEGYESIEKIISAKSLQKERLDLGDFYLFPKRKDKILGEAVVKATKIKMYYKGDTLVYNAGAFNVSQMDKLKSLVAQLPGTELKDGVLKVNGRPIENLMLSGKDFFNGNIQAALDNLPAYVVSKIKVYEKAGDMSELTGRNMHDKSYVMDVKLKREYIGTWIAKLQADGGTSRLWGSQGMLMRMDDRQMFTANFDANNLNEKREMSEMGDGADLFLAGRFKRWNAKVNYFYEPNRYWRFRTEAQVERLQSLLNEQSYQQTFFPSKDLFNRSRQQNKERQYTTNAFAAVRYRFKKQQHELQYTFRFGHHRRQSEKIALSWYDSITTQNWATISLDSLYAQEKDKSQTPLLFSLFHPTLSKQVENVHTLSLASIYTLRKNVLKTYLRYQAMTENDTHNENYILTRYTPVSPDWRRNYIKDRSQAQKAEMRAEYIWKVAEKERNNGELTPYIEYKYNHGDATHSLYRLDWDSHFATYDWFSKLVDISSISDFQASCMDYNNSYNSTLTEHHSAIGTQFNFQHKTEKGNVFDIRATAETSLAHRSLAYLRGGLSHHIQCKSWLFTPNLTLKWEEGNTEDQRWLSSAQILYKGTPRLVNMLHLLPVRDDSDPNNISQGNQHLKNAWEQNLQLLYQSRHRTMQHLWLLEAQWRHVFNDFTFLSAYNSRTGHRIYTPQNTNRTHWLEGATSYAIPLGKAQKLWLTAKLSGDYYQGEILSYIDGTALSQNQLLQSLTITPQLYLTANISSKFRASVLWSTALQSVQQPQATNNYRTTRLRSDFTWQLPWDVELQSDINTLIYKGYSERSINQTAIRWNASLHKYFQLSHGTLSVGFKVYDILHQANSLQTSIDQFSRIENYTNVMPRYALLSLVYMTNWSSKKRSKE
;
A
#
# COMPACT_ATOMS: atom_id res chain seq x y z
N MET A 1 -16.29 -45.40 64.84
CA MET A 1 -16.00 -44.63 66.05
C MET A 1 -14.77 -43.74 65.91
N LEU A 2 -14.55 -43.10 64.78
CA LEU A 2 -13.36 -42.21 64.51
C LEU A 2 -13.74 -40.93 63.76
N LYS A 3 -15.01 -40.50 63.89
CA LYS A 3 -15.53 -39.29 63.23
C LYS A 3 -16.18 -38.27 64.23
N LYS A 4 -15.96 -38.46 65.56
CA LYS A 4 -16.54 -37.61 66.58
C LYS A 4 -15.52 -37.07 67.61
N LEU A 5 -14.22 -37.04 67.31
CA LEU A 5 -13.17 -36.50 68.19
C LEU A 5 -12.31 -35.43 67.57
N LEU A 6 -12.76 -34.76 66.50
CA LEU A 6 -12.10 -33.63 65.83
C LEU A 6 -12.88 -32.34 65.87
N SER A 7 -13.89 -32.21 66.68
CA SER A 7 -14.76 -31.01 66.76
C SER A 7 -14.69 -30.22 68.09
N LEU A 8 -13.59 -30.36 68.87
CA LEU A 8 -13.50 -29.69 70.19
C LEU A 8 -12.11 -29.12 70.52
N VAL A 9 -11.27 -28.83 69.50
CA VAL A 9 -9.97 -28.13 69.70
C VAL A 9 -9.84 -26.95 68.70
N SER A 10 -10.89 -26.28 68.29
CA SER A 10 -10.81 -25.09 67.46
C SER A 10 -11.43 -23.82 68.07
N LEU A 11 -11.33 -23.69 69.42
CA LEU A 11 -11.62 -22.41 70.03
C LEU A 11 -10.40 -22.02 70.87
N TRP A 12 -9.75 -20.90 70.49
CA TRP A 12 -8.72 -20.14 71.10
C TRP A 12 -7.37 -20.19 70.40
N ILE A 13 -7.38 -19.67 69.09
CA ILE A 13 -6.22 -18.98 68.50
C ILE A 13 -6.72 -17.58 68.12
N PRO A 14 -6.24 -16.50 68.71
CA PRO A 14 -6.48 -15.18 68.18
C PRO A 14 -5.81 -15.08 66.82
N LEU A 15 -6.60 -14.96 65.77
CA LEU A 15 -6.16 -14.59 64.44
C LEU A 15 -5.53 -13.20 64.54
N PHE A 16 -4.24 -13.11 64.73
CA PHE A 16 -3.50 -11.93 64.33
C PHE A 16 -3.60 -11.80 62.82
N LEU A 17 -4.58 -10.99 62.36
CA LEU A 17 -4.64 -10.51 60.99
C LEU A 17 -3.44 -9.58 60.82
N TYR A 18 -2.35 -10.10 60.27
CA TYR A 18 -1.24 -9.29 59.82
C TYR A 18 -1.74 -8.45 58.64
N ALA A 19 -1.95 -7.16 58.84
CA ALA A 19 -2.11 -6.22 57.77
C ALA A 19 -0.77 -6.12 57.01
N GLN A 20 -0.76 -6.44 55.74
CA GLN A 20 0.47 -6.38 54.94
C GLN A 20 0.80 -4.93 54.63
N GLY A 21 1.98 -4.45 55.02
CA GLY A 21 2.45 -3.11 54.68
C GLY A 21 2.72 -3.02 53.15
N VAL A 22 2.03 -2.15 52.48
CA VAL A 22 2.13 -1.91 51.04
C VAL A 22 2.61 -0.50 50.75
N THR A 23 3.60 -0.37 49.86
CA THR A 23 4.07 0.92 49.37
C THR A 23 3.62 1.12 47.93
N ILE A 24 2.91 2.22 47.66
CA ILE A 24 2.48 2.63 46.32
C ILE A 24 3.24 3.90 45.94
N SER A 25 3.81 3.91 44.72
CA SER A 25 4.54 5.05 44.17
C SER A 25 3.99 5.46 42.80
N GLY A 26 4.27 6.70 42.39
CA GLY A 26 3.95 7.21 41.08
C GLY A 26 4.36 8.68 40.94
N TYR A 27 4.14 9.25 39.78
CA TYR A 27 4.53 10.61 39.48
C TYR A 27 3.33 11.44 38.96
N THR A 28 3.28 12.70 39.37
CA THR A 28 2.23 13.64 38.95
C THR A 28 2.81 14.71 38.03
N TYR A 29 2.06 14.99 36.96
CA TYR A 29 2.41 15.98 35.96
C TYR A 29 1.24 16.91 35.70
N ASP A 30 1.56 18.15 35.33
CA ASP A 30 0.60 19.05 34.74
C ASP A 30 0.27 18.57 33.31
N GLY A 31 -1.00 18.30 33.06
CA GLY A 31 -1.46 17.74 31.81
C GLY A 31 -1.31 18.65 30.59
N LEU A 32 -1.15 19.97 30.80
CA LEU A 32 -0.95 20.95 29.72
C LEU A 32 0.56 21.18 29.45
N THR A 33 1.33 21.41 30.50
CA THR A 33 2.76 21.75 30.37
C THR A 33 3.66 20.52 30.33
N GLN A 34 3.15 19.36 30.79
CA GLN A 34 3.89 18.10 30.95
C GLN A 34 5.07 18.20 31.93
N LYS A 35 5.07 19.19 32.79
CA LYS A 35 6.04 19.36 33.87
C LYS A 35 5.56 18.70 35.15
N GLY A 36 6.48 18.32 36.00
CA GLY A 36 6.18 17.77 37.30
C GLY A 36 5.27 18.69 38.10
N LEU A 37 4.18 18.17 38.65
CA LEU A 37 3.16 18.89 39.36
C LEU A 37 3.24 18.56 40.86
N ALA A 38 3.93 19.40 41.64
CA ALA A 38 4.02 19.27 43.07
C ALA A 38 2.76 19.68 43.80
N ASN A 39 2.69 19.38 45.11
CA ASN A 39 1.60 19.72 46.01
C ASN A 39 0.23 19.16 45.56
N CYS A 40 0.23 17.99 44.89
CA CYS A 40 -1.00 17.23 44.72
C CYS A 40 -1.22 16.34 45.95
N ARG A 41 -2.42 16.36 46.48
CA ARG A 41 -2.87 15.48 47.53
C ARG A 41 -3.19 14.11 46.92
N VAL A 42 -2.45 13.08 47.34
CA VAL A 42 -2.68 11.71 46.93
C VAL A 42 -3.21 10.95 48.12
N SER A 43 -4.41 10.40 48.03
CA SER A 43 -5.06 9.66 49.11
C SER A 43 -5.51 8.28 48.62
N ILE A 44 -5.42 7.28 49.49
CA ILE A 44 -5.96 5.94 49.25
C ILE A 44 -7.08 5.64 50.24
N LYS A 45 -8.19 5.16 49.71
CA LYS A 45 -9.42 4.87 50.47
C LYS A 45 -9.89 3.44 50.22
N THR A 46 -10.74 2.90 51.08
CA THR A 46 -11.41 1.60 50.85
C THR A 46 -12.39 1.66 49.71
N SER A 47 -12.91 0.52 49.25
CA SER A 47 -13.86 0.40 48.15
C SER A 47 -15.19 1.18 48.35
N THR A 48 -15.56 1.44 49.59
CA THR A 48 -16.75 2.25 49.95
C THR A 48 -16.48 3.75 50.02
N MET A 49 -15.22 4.17 49.80
CA MET A 49 -14.73 5.55 49.95
C MET A 49 -14.86 6.15 51.37
N ASP A 50 -15.29 5.36 52.37
CA ASP A 50 -15.60 5.84 53.72
C ASP A 50 -14.39 5.91 54.63
N THR A 51 -13.32 5.10 54.35
CA THR A 51 -12.15 5.04 55.20
C THR A 51 -10.87 5.46 54.47
N LEU A 52 -10.24 6.53 54.93
CA LEU A 52 -8.96 7.00 54.46
C LEU A 52 -7.83 6.11 55.08
N LEU A 53 -7.06 5.46 54.27
CA LEU A 53 -5.98 4.56 54.69
C LEU A 53 -4.63 5.27 54.80
N ALA A 54 -4.30 6.10 53.78
CA ALA A 54 -3.10 6.94 53.79
C ALA A 54 -3.26 8.15 52.89
N GLN A 55 -2.50 9.18 53.14
CA GLN A 55 -2.46 10.39 52.37
C GLN A 55 -1.03 10.97 52.30
N VAL A 56 -0.62 11.47 51.14
CA VAL A 56 0.68 12.14 50.97
C VAL A 56 0.54 13.29 49.97
N THR A 57 1.49 14.21 49.99
CA THR A 57 1.59 15.31 49.02
C THR A 57 2.78 15.05 48.10
N THR A 58 2.56 15.27 46.77
CA THR A 58 3.63 15.07 45.78
C THR A 58 4.73 16.12 45.90
N VAL A 59 5.99 15.73 45.69
CA VAL A 59 7.16 16.59 45.82
C VAL A 59 8.02 16.49 44.56
N LEU A 60 8.51 17.63 44.06
CA LEU A 60 9.50 17.65 42.97
C LEU A 60 10.84 17.10 43.44
N GLN A 61 11.51 16.34 42.60
CA GLN A 61 12.84 15.91 42.86
C GLN A 61 13.84 17.05 42.77
N THR A 62 14.82 17.07 43.66
CA THR A 62 15.88 18.09 43.67
C THR A 62 17.16 17.50 43.06
N GLU A 63 17.75 18.22 42.14
CA GLU A 63 19.06 17.92 41.58
C GLU A 63 20.12 18.89 42.15
N ARG A 64 21.32 18.38 42.38
CA ARG A 64 22.48 19.15 42.80
C ARG A 64 23.46 19.21 41.65
N THR A 65 23.88 20.40 41.28
CA THR A 65 24.94 20.64 40.29
C THR A 65 26.01 21.44 40.98
N GLU A 66 27.26 21.05 40.83
CA GLU A 66 28.41 21.78 41.32
C GLU A 66 29.09 22.49 40.12
N GLU A 67 29.09 23.82 40.14
CA GLU A 67 29.68 24.61 39.07
C GLU A 67 30.58 25.68 39.73
N ASN A 68 31.88 25.69 39.39
CA ASN A 68 32.88 26.57 39.95
C ASN A 68 33.00 26.60 41.47
N GLY A 69 32.82 25.44 42.14
CA GLY A 69 32.90 25.32 43.58
C GLY A 69 31.66 25.80 44.36
N ASN A 70 30.62 26.22 43.67
CA ASN A 70 29.31 26.53 44.24
C ASN A 70 28.33 25.38 44.00
N VAL A 71 27.61 24.94 45.03
CA VAL A 71 26.57 23.92 44.94
C VAL A 71 25.24 24.59 44.67
N PHE A 72 24.68 24.36 43.49
CA PHE A 72 23.34 24.79 43.15
C PHE A 72 22.37 23.63 43.37
N VAL A 73 21.27 23.91 44.07
CA VAL A 73 20.18 22.93 44.27
C VAL A 73 18.95 23.50 43.58
N TYR A 74 18.44 22.81 42.59
CA TYR A 74 17.23 23.22 41.88
C TYR A 74 16.20 22.09 41.81
N GLN A 75 14.93 22.43 41.71
CA GLN A 75 13.84 21.47 41.53
C GLN A 75 13.72 21.11 40.09
N ASN A 76 13.88 19.81 39.76
CA ASN A 76 13.75 19.34 38.39
C ASN A 76 12.26 19.21 38.02
N THR A 77 11.75 20.16 37.26
CA THR A 77 10.36 20.15 36.78
C THR A 77 10.16 19.30 35.50
N GLN A 78 11.23 18.77 34.92
CA GLN A 78 11.17 17.88 33.77
C GLN A 78 10.77 16.44 34.17
N ILE A 79 11.05 16.08 35.41
CA ILE A 79 10.68 14.81 36.02
C ILE A 79 9.36 15.05 36.82
N GLY A 80 8.46 14.07 36.79
CA GLY A 80 7.21 14.14 37.53
C GLY A 80 7.43 14.36 39.03
N ALA A 81 6.49 15.03 39.70
CA ALA A 81 6.53 15.12 41.16
C ALA A 81 6.16 13.74 41.78
N LEU A 82 7.08 13.22 42.56
CA LEU A 82 6.99 11.88 43.18
C LEU A 82 5.99 11.89 44.32
N PHE A 83 5.20 10.84 44.43
CA PHE A 83 4.52 10.45 45.67
C PHE A 83 4.88 9.01 46.06
N MET A 84 4.92 8.75 47.34
CA MET A 84 5.11 7.43 47.91
C MET A 84 4.19 7.29 49.12
N LEU A 85 3.20 6.40 49.02
CA LEU A 85 2.19 6.12 50.03
C LEU A 85 2.49 4.78 50.66
N GLN A 86 2.64 4.75 51.97
CA GLN A 86 2.80 3.50 52.73
C GLN A 86 1.58 3.34 53.65
N PHE A 87 0.95 2.18 53.60
CA PHE A 87 -0.22 1.88 54.42
C PHE A 87 -0.37 0.38 54.62
N ASN A 88 -1.14 0.03 55.65
CA ASN A 88 -1.51 -1.34 55.95
C ASN A 88 -2.83 -1.66 55.21
N ALA A 89 -2.78 -2.54 54.23
CA ALA A 89 -3.94 -2.93 53.44
C ALA A 89 -4.87 -3.86 54.24
N PRO A 90 -6.13 -3.51 54.56
CA PRO A 90 -7.09 -4.41 55.18
C PRO A 90 -7.40 -5.62 54.28
N ILE A 91 -7.30 -6.83 54.80
CA ILE A 91 -7.50 -8.09 54.06
C ILE A 91 -8.94 -8.23 53.52
N SER A 92 -9.88 -7.53 54.13
CA SER A 92 -11.29 -7.59 53.78
C SER A 92 -11.70 -6.73 52.58
N ALA A 93 -10.85 -5.83 52.12
CA ALA A 93 -11.19 -4.93 51.01
C ALA A 93 -10.97 -5.62 49.66
N GLN A 94 -11.97 -5.58 48.77
CA GLN A 94 -11.88 -6.14 47.41
C GLN A 94 -11.16 -5.20 46.42
N ALA A 95 -11.23 -3.90 46.64
CA ALA A 95 -10.59 -2.88 45.88
C ALA A 95 -10.30 -1.63 46.71
N TYR A 96 -9.39 -0.78 46.23
CA TYR A 96 -9.00 0.48 46.85
C TYR A 96 -9.11 1.60 45.82
N HIS A 97 -9.51 2.80 46.25
CA HIS A 97 -9.58 4.00 45.45
C HIS A 97 -8.41 4.91 45.73
N LEU A 98 -7.52 5.09 44.76
CA LEU A 98 -6.50 6.12 44.76
C LEU A 98 -7.10 7.39 44.20
N VAL A 99 -7.11 8.47 44.95
CA VAL A 99 -7.62 9.78 44.54
C VAL A 99 -6.47 10.78 44.58
N ILE A 100 -6.26 11.48 43.46
CA ILE A 100 -5.23 12.52 43.32
C ILE A 100 -5.93 13.84 43.07
N GLU A 101 -5.76 14.80 43.99
CA GLU A 101 -6.45 16.10 43.96
C GLU A 101 -5.43 17.24 44.07
N LYS A 102 -5.71 18.31 43.35
CA LYS A 102 -5.03 19.60 43.48
C LYS A 102 -6.01 20.74 43.23
N GLU A 103 -5.92 21.80 44.07
CA GLU A 103 -6.74 23.00 43.89
C GLU A 103 -6.54 23.58 42.47
N GLY A 104 -7.64 23.84 41.78
CA GLY A 104 -7.67 24.34 40.40
C GLY A 104 -7.51 23.26 39.32
N TYR A 105 -7.38 21.99 39.69
CA TYR A 105 -7.25 20.85 38.75
C TYR A 105 -8.41 19.86 38.88
N GLU A 106 -8.66 19.10 37.83
CA GLU A 106 -9.59 17.98 37.87
C GLU A 106 -8.97 16.84 38.68
N SER A 107 -9.75 16.23 39.59
CA SER A 107 -9.28 15.08 40.36
C SER A 107 -9.17 13.83 39.49
N ILE A 108 -8.17 13.00 39.77
CA ILE A 108 -8.01 11.68 39.17
C ILE A 108 -8.39 10.63 40.19
N GLU A 109 -9.25 9.70 39.80
CA GLU A 109 -9.57 8.52 40.58
C GLU A 109 -9.13 7.26 39.82
N LYS A 110 -8.42 6.34 40.53
CA LYS A 110 -7.96 5.06 39.98
C LYS A 110 -8.29 3.93 40.98
N ILE A 111 -9.01 2.93 40.47
CA ILE A 111 -9.36 1.76 41.28
C ILE A 111 -8.20 0.76 41.21
N ILE A 112 -7.73 0.31 42.36
CA ILE A 112 -6.64 -0.68 42.54
C ILE A 112 -7.26 -1.94 43.11
N SER A 113 -7.14 -3.07 42.44
CA SER A 113 -7.65 -4.33 42.96
C SER A 113 -6.76 -4.85 44.12
N ALA A 114 -7.37 -5.50 45.11
CA ALA A 114 -6.62 -6.09 46.22
C ALA A 114 -5.55 -7.11 45.77
N LYS A 115 -5.78 -7.79 44.64
CA LYS A 115 -4.80 -8.70 44.01
C LYS A 115 -3.52 -7.99 43.56
N SER A 116 -3.62 -6.72 43.14
CA SER A 116 -2.45 -5.94 42.68
C SER A 116 -1.55 -5.51 43.84
N LEU A 117 -2.07 -5.51 45.07
CA LEU A 117 -1.36 -5.13 46.29
C LEU A 117 -0.69 -6.32 47.03
N GLN A 118 -0.67 -7.48 46.42
CA GLN A 118 0.09 -8.63 46.96
C GLN A 118 1.63 -8.46 46.90
N LYS A 119 2.11 -7.38 46.25
CA LYS A 119 3.50 -6.98 46.18
C LYS A 119 3.78 -5.91 47.23
N GLU A 120 4.86 -5.98 47.94
CA GLU A 120 5.28 -4.98 48.91
C GLU A 120 5.44 -3.57 48.33
N ARG A 121 5.73 -3.49 47.04
CA ARG A 121 5.83 -2.21 46.30
C ARG A 121 5.08 -2.28 44.95
N LEU A 122 4.27 -1.27 44.70
CA LEU A 122 3.50 -1.12 43.44
C LEU A 122 3.75 0.26 42.85
N ASP A 123 4.40 0.30 41.69
CA ASP A 123 4.53 1.53 40.91
C ASP A 123 3.33 1.69 39.96
N LEU A 124 2.63 2.79 40.10
CA LEU A 124 1.41 3.13 39.32
C LEU A 124 1.69 3.99 38.09
N GLY A 125 2.97 4.40 37.88
CA GLY A 125 3.39 5.22 36.75
C GLY A 125 2.93 6.67 36.83
N ASP A 126 2.69 7.28 35.68
CA ASP A 126 2.50 8.71 35.52
C ASP A 126 1.02 9.12 35.53
N PHE A 127 0.70 10.19 36.25
CA PHE A 127 -0.63 10.79 36.38
C PHE A 127 -0.58 12.22 35.87
N TYR A 128 -1.44 12.57 34.92
CA TYR A 128 -1.52 13.91 34.32
C TYR A 128 -2.79 14.62 34.78
N LEU A 129 -2.67 15.64 35.64
CA LEU A 129 -3.78 16.45 36.11
C LEU A 129 -4.01 17.63 35.17
N PHE A 130 -5.29 17.92 34.90
CA PHE A 130 -5.68 19.02 34.02
C PHE A 130 -6.33 20.13 34.83
N PRO A 131 -6.03 21.42 34.58
CA PRO A 131 -6.68 22.54 35.24
C PRO A 131 -8.19 22.52 34.99
N LYS A 132 -8.98 22.80 36.04
CA LYS A 132 -10.43 23.04 35.93
C LYS A 132 -10.69 24.26 35.06
N ARG A 133 -11.55 24.15 34.03
CA ARG A 133 -11.94 25.30 33.21
C ARG A 133 -12.74 26.29 34.07
N LYS A 134 -12.17 27.46 34.32
CA LYS A 134 -12.94 28.61 34.70
C LYS A 134 -13.39 29.30 33.42
N ASP A 135 -14.68 29.29 33.15
CA ASP A 135 -15.29 30.08 32.07
C ASP A 135 -15.16 31.55 32.36
N LYS A 136 -14.00 32.13 32.13
CA LYS A 136 -13.82 33.57 31.96
C LYS A 136 -13.65 33.80 30.47
N ILE A 137 -14.60 34.48 29.86
CA ILE A 137 -14.47 35.15 28.58
C ILE A 137 -13.35 36.19 28.76
N LEU A 138 -12.12 35.78 28.51
CA LEU A 138 -10.98 36.68 28.34
C LEU A 138 -10.89 36.99 26.85
N GLY A 139 -10.88 38.29 26.52
CA GLY A 139 -10.67 38.78 25.19
C GLY A 139 -9.41 38.14 24.59
N GLU A 140 -9.46 37.90 23.29
CA GLU A 140 -8.48 37.19 22.49
C GLU A 140 -7.06 37.72 22.68
N ALA A 141 -6.30 37.14 23.61
CA ALA A 141 -4.85 37.31 23.63
C ALA A 141 -4.27 36.31 22.63
N VAL A 142 -4.02 36.75 21.39
CA VAL A 142 -3.32 35.98 20.37
C VAL A 142 -1.87 35.81 20.78
N VAL A 143 -1.56 34.79 21.56
CA VAL A 143 -0.19 34.35 21.76
C VAL A 143 0.25 33.69 20.45
N LYS A 144 0.95 34.43 19.59
CA LYS A 144 1.62 33.91 18.37
C LYS A 144 2.86 33.10 18.78
N ALA A 145 2.71 31.99 19.48
CA ALA A 145 3.74 31.00 19.61
C ALA A 145 3.82 30.21 18.29
N THR A 146 4.92 30.33 17.56
CA THR A 146 5.18 29.56 16.35
C THR A 146 5.24 28.07 16.77
N LYS A 147 4.21 27.30 16.49
CA LYS A 147 4.20 25.86 16.81
C LYS A 147 5.29 25.18 16.01
N ILE A 148 6.21 24.50 16.70
CA ILE A 148 7.26 23.70 16.05
C ILE A 148 6.57 22.60 15.23
N LYS A 149 6.84 22.57 13.91
CA LYS A 149 6.20 21.64 12.99
C LYS A 149 6.66 20.20 13.19
N MET A 150 7.96 20.02 13.42
CA MET A 150 8.64 18.73 13.49
C MET A 150 9.77 18.78 14.51
N TYR A 151 9.90 17.77 15.33
CA TYR A 151 11.01 17.63 16.30
C TYR A 151 11.27 16.15 16.59
N TYR A 152 12.47 15.88 17.11
CA TYR A 152 12.81 14.54 17.58
C TYR A 152 12.70 14.46 19.10
N LYS A 153 12.10 13.40 19.60
CA LYS A 153 12.12 13.02 21.02
C LYS A 153 12.82 11.66 21.13
N GLY A 154 14.11 11.66 21.49
CA GLY A 154 14.94 10.47 21.32
C GLY A 154 14.97 10.05 19.84
N ASP A 155 14.69 8.78 19.57
CA ASP A 155 14.64 8.23 18.21
C ASP A 155 13.27 8.40 17.51
N THR A 156 12.29 8.99 18.20
CA THR A 156 10.96 9.22 17.68
C THR A 156 10.87 10.56 16.96
N LEU A 157 10.52 10.55 15.69
CA LEU A 157 10.18 11.75 14.92
C LEU A 157 8.73 12.14 15.22
N VAL A 158 8.51 13.36 15.65
CA VAL A 158 7.18 13.88 16.01
C VAL A 158 6.82 15.05 15.11
N TYR A 159 5.70 14.92 14.41
CA TYR A 159 5.05 16.01 13.67
C TYR A 159 3.87 16.53 14.46
N ASN A 160 3.78 17.85 14.61
CA ASN A 160 2.65 18.51 15.25
C ASN A 160 1.59 18.86 14.21
N ALA A 161 0.50 18.08 14.14
CA ALA A 161 -0.52 18.25 13.12
C ALA A 161 -1.13 19.66 13.11
N GLY A 162 -1.27 20.29 14.28
CA GLY A 162 -1.80 21.66 14.39
C GLY A 162 -0.85 22.77 13.91
N ALA A 163 0.36 22.42 13.44
CA ALA A 163 1.28 23.35 12.80
C ALA A 163 1.20 23.34 11.27
N PHE A 164 0.42 22.41 10.71
CA PHE A 164 0.14 22.29 9.28
C PHE A 164 -1.25 22.84 8.97
N ASN A 165 -1.39 23.46 7.82
CA ASN A 165 -2.68 23.97 7.38
C ASN A 165 -3.49 22.83 6.77
N VAL A 166 -4.43 22.30 7.52
CA VAL A 166 -5.36 21.27 7.06
C VAL A 166 -6.77 21.82 7.03
N SER A 167 -7.42 21.66 5.88
CA SER A 167 -8.84 21.96 5.73
C SER A 167 -9.68 21.01 6.59
N GLN A 168 -10.87 21.42 6.96
CA GLN A 168 -11.87 20.53 7.58
C GLN A 168 -12.27 19.39 6.65
N MET A 169 -12.06 19.54 5.34
CA MET A 169 -12.34 18.51 4.34
C MET A 169 -11.16 17.56 4.11
N ASP A 170 -9.97 17.91 4.57
CA ASP A 170 -8.76 17.12 4.34
C ASP A 170 -8.81 15.77 5.07
N LYS A 171 -8.33 14.74 4.39
CA LYS A 171 -8.06 13.43 4.96
C LYS A 171 -6.64 13.38 5.54
N LEU A 172 -6.34 12.36 6.33
CA LEU A 172 -4.98 12.13 6.86
C LEU A 172 -3.91 12.16 5.76
N LYS A 173 -4.24 11.64 4.59
CA LYS A 173 -3.37 11.67 3.41
C LYS A 173 -2.89 13.08 3.06
N SER A 174 -3.80 14.05 3.02
CA SER A 174 -3.45 15.46 2.73
C SER A 174 -2.55 16.06 3.81
N LEU A 175 -2.71 15.64 5.07
CA LEU A 175 -1.80 16.03 6.14
C LEU A 175 -0.43 15.38 5.99
N VAL A 176 -0.38 14.05 5.79
CA VAL A 176 0.86 13.29 5.61
C VAL A 176 1.65 13.84 4.43
N ALA A 177 0.97 14.22 3.39
CA ALA A 177 1.52 14.89 2.22
C ALA A 177 2.34 16.15 2.50
N GLN A 178 2.00 16.85 3.53
CA GLN A 178 2.66 18.11 3.90
C GLN A 178 3.80 17.88 4.87
N LEU A 179 3.98 16.64 5.36
CA LEU A 179 5.02 16.35 6.35
C LEU A 179 6.38 16.31 5.66
N PRO A 180 7.38 17.04 6.17
CA PRO A 180 8.72 16.95 5.62
C PRO A 180 9.30 15.54 5.66
N GLY A 181 9.94 15.10 4.57
CA GLY A 181 10.55 13.79 4.46
C GLY A 181 9.57 12.63 4.21
N THR A 182 8.28 12.90 3.99
CA THR A 182 7.31 11.88 3.60
C THR A 182 7.18 11.77 2.08
N GLU A 183 7.09 10.55 1.58
CA GLU A 183 6.86 10.22 0.18
C GLU A 183 5.83 9.08 0.12
N LEU A 184 4.83 9.23 -0.74
CA LEU A 184 3.85 8.17 -1.03
C LEU A 184 3.93 7.86 -2.52
N LYS A 185 4.50 6.70 -2.88
CA LYS A 185 4.66 6.24 -4.25
C LYS A 185 4.17 4.80 -4.35
N ASP A 186 3.37 4.49 -5.38
CA ASP A 186 2.84 3.14 -5.65
C ASP A 186 2.18 2.47 -4.42
N GLY A 187 1.49 3.26 -3.61
CA GLY A 187 0.84 2.77 -2.38
C GLY A 187 1.79 2.58 -1.19
N VAL A 188 3.10 2.78 -1.37
CA VAL A 188 4.10 2.67 -0.29
C VAL A 188 4.37 4.04 0.30
N LEU A 189 4.06 4.18 1.59
CA LEU A 189 4.41 5.37 2.37
C LEU A 189 5.84 5.24 2.90
N LYS A 190 6.72 6.14 2.52
CA LYS A 190 8.07 6.25 3.07
C LYS A 190 8.19 7.50 3.93
N VAL A 191 8.95 7.41 5.00
CA VAL A 191 9.36 8.56 5.81
C VAL A 191 10.87 8.54 5.91
N ASN A 192 11.51 9.62 5.48
CA ASN A 192 12.96 9.71 5.38
C ASN A 192 13.57 8.53 4.59
N GLY A 193 12.98 8.18 3.44
CA GLY A 193 13.42 7.09 2.58
C GLY A 193 13.09 5.68 3.07
N ARG A 194 12.71 5.50 4.35
CA ARG A 194 12.34 4.20 4.91
C ARG A 194 10.84 3.94 4.77
N PRO A 195 10.44 2.77 4.26
CA PRO A 195 9.02 2.42 4.16
C PRO A 195 8.39 2.29 5.56
N ILE A 196 7.20 2.83 5.70
CA ILE A 196 6.35 2.59 6.86
C ILE A 196 5.70 1.22 6.70
N GLU A 197 5.93 0.34 7.65
CA GLU A 197 5.36 -1.01 7.65
C GLU A 197 3.92 -1.03 8.15
N ASN A 198 3.61 -0.19 9.16
CA ASN A 198 2.28 -0.10 9.73
C ASN A 198 1.90 1.35 10.07
N LEU A 199 0.66 1.73 9.78
CA LEU A 199 0.07 2.95 10.28
C LEU A 199 -0.82 2.62 11.48
N MET A 200 -0.43 3.18 12.61
CA MET A 200 -1.10 2.96 13.88
C MET A 200 -1.95 4.14 14.26
N LEU A 201 -2.94 3.90 15.09
CA LEU A 201 -3.79 4.92 15.64
C LEU A 201 -3.76 4.81 17.17
N SER A 202 -3.17 5.84 17.80
CA SER A 202 -2.95 5.85 19.25
C SER A 202 -2.25 4.60 19.81
N GLY A 203 -1.26 4.09 19.06
CA GLY A 203 -0.46 2.91 19.43
C GLY A 203 -1.06 1.57 19.04
N LYS A 204 -2.23 1.53 18.40
CA LYS A 204 -2.93 0.30 17.98
C LYS A 204 -3.02 0.19 16.46
N ASP A 205 -2.86 -1.00 15.93
CA ASP A 205 -3.05 -1.31 14.52
C ASP A 205 -4.55 -1.58 14.24
N PHE A 206 -5.31 -0.52 14.01
CA PHE A 206 -6.74 -0.61 13.72
C PHE A 206 -7.05 -0.95 12.27
N PHE A 207 -6.14 -0.61 11.35
CA PHE A 207 -6.36 -0.77 9.92
C PHE A 207 -5.74 -2.05 9.36
N ASN A 208 -5.33 -2.96 10.25
CA ASN A 208 -4.79 -4.27 9.88
C ASN A 208 -3.57 -4.19 8.93
N GLY A 209 -2.66 -3.23 9.18
CA GLY A 209 -1.52 -2.95 8.31
C GLY A 209 -1.90 -2.22 7.01
N ASN A 210 -3.18 -1.98 6.75
CA ASN A 210 -3.60 -1.26 5.56
C ASN A 210 -3.41 0.25 5.74
N ILE A 211 -2.22 0.73 5.40
CA ILE A 211 -1.82 2.14 5.48
C ILE A 211 -2.76 3.01 4.64
N GLN A 212 -3.11 2.56 3.44
CA GLN A 212 -3.95 3.29 2.52
C GLN A 212 -5.36 3.53 3.10
N ALA A 213 -5.94 2.50 3.72
CA ALA A 213 -7.24 2.64 4.38
C ALA A 213 -7.23 3.71 5.48
N ALA A 214 -6.14 3.79 6.25
CA ALA A 214 -5.99 4.83 7.27
C ALA A 214 -5.86 6.22 6.66
N LEU A 215 -5.02 6.37 5.63
CA LEU A 215 -4.77 7.64 4.95
C LEU A 215 -6.04 8.21 4.30
N ASP A 216 -6.88 7.34 3.74
CA ASP A 216 -8.05 7.74 2.98
C ASP A 216 -9.31 7.95 3.83
N ASN A 217 -9.37 7.35 5.02
CA ASN A 217 -10.58 7.37 5.84
C ASN A 217 -10.49 8.27 7.07
N LEU A 218 -9.29 8.55 7.59
CA LEU A 218 -9.15 9.37 8.78
C LEU A 218 -9.19 10.86 8.42
N PRO A 219 -10.10 11.67 8.99
CA PRO A 219 -10.10 13.10 8.78
C PRO A 219 -8.84 13.76 9.40
N ALA A 220 -8.18 14.67 8.67
CA ALA A 220 -6.97 15.32 9.15
C ALA A 220 -7.21 16.20 10.40
N TYR A 221 -8.37 16.80 10.52
CA TYR A 221 -8.69 17.72 11.64
C TYR A 221 -8.78 17.03 13.01
N VAL A 222 -8.99 15.69 13.03
CA VAL A 222 -9.04 14.93 14.30
C VAL A 222 -7.65 14.60 14.85
N VAL A 223 -6.60 14.81 14.04
CA VAL A 223 -5.22 14.45 14.39
C VAL A 223 -4.57 15.55 15.24
N SER A 224 -3.91 15.16 16.31
CA SER A 224 -3.13 16.07 17.16
C SER A 224 -1.64 16.02 16.81
N LYS A 225 -1.05 14.82 16.72
CA LYS A 225 0.37 14.58 16.43
C LYS A 225 0.52 13.30 15.59
N ILE A 226 1.59 13.25 14.81
CA ILE A 226 2.02 12.03 14.12
C ILE A 226 3.41 11.70 14.64
N LYS A 227 3.62 10.48 15.09
CA LYS A 227 4.91 9.96 15.59
C LYS A 227 5.41 8.89 14.64
N VAL A 228 6.69 8.94 14.32
CA VAL A 228 7.34 7.91 13.49
C VAL A 228 8.51 7.34 14.28
N TYR A 229 8.48 6.04 14.52
CA TYR A 229 9.47 5.36 15.35
C TYR A 229 9.55 3.85 15.06
N GLU A 230 10.57 3.19 15.58
CA GLU A 230 10.68 1.73 15.58
C GLU A 230 9.90 1.15 16.75
N LYS A 231 8.79 0.46 16.46
CA LYS A 231 7.98 -0.24 17.44
C LYS A 231 8.49 -1.67 17.62
N ALA A 232 8.57 -2.14 18.84
CA ALA A 232 8.80 -3.54 19.16
C ALA A 232 7.68 -4.42 18.57
N GLY A 233 8.05 -5.53 17.95
CA GLY A 233 7.11 -6.51 17.44
C GLY A 233 6.51 -7.42 18.52
N ASP A 234 5.60 -8.30 18.10
CA ASP A 234 4.88 -9.20 19.01
C ASP A 234 5.80 -10.12 19.83
N MET A 235 6.92 -10.57 19.24
CA MET A 235 7.89 -11.40 19.94
C MET A 235 8.63 -10.62 21.01
N SER A 236 9.09 -9.41 20.71
CA SER A 236 9.74 -8.54 21.69
C SER A 236 8.78 -8.13 22.80
N GLU A 237 7.52 -7.83 22.49
CA GLU A 237 6.49 -7.53 23.50
C GLU A 237 6.16 -8.76 24.38
N LEU A 238 6.13 -9.97 23.78
CA LEU A 238 5.82 -11.22 24.51
C LEU A 238 6.95 -11.67 25.42
N THR A 239 8.20 -11.48 24.98
CA THR A 239 9.41 -11.93 25.71
C THR A 239 9.96 -10.87 26.65
N GLY A 240 9.60 -9.59 26.46
CA GLY A 240 10.21 -8.44 27.13
C GLY A 240 11.66 -8.18 26.71
N ARG A 241 12.07 -8.66 25.53
CA ARG A 241 13.45 -8.60 25.03
C ARG A 241 13.48 -8.11 23.58
N ASN A 242 14.62 -7.59 23.14
CA ASN A 242 14.81 -7.24 21.73
C ASN A 242 15.03 -8.52 20.90
N MET A 243 14.00 -8.89 20.10
CA MET A 243 13.96 -10.06 19.22
C MET A 243 14.15 -9.69 17.76
N HIS A 244 14.78 -8.56 17.44
CA HIS A 244 15.00 -8.03 16.08
C HIS A 244 13.72 -7.95 15.22
N ASP A 245 12.55 -7.93 15.85
CA ASP A 245 11.23 -7.86 15.20
C ASP A 245 10.61 -6.46 15.23
N LYS A 246 11.46 -5.43 15.36
CA LYS A 246 11.03 -4.04 15.31
C LYS A 246 10.51 -3.69 13.94
N SER A 247 9.40 -2.96 13.88
CA SER A 247 8.82 -2.40 12.68
C SER A 247 8.85 -0.88 12.70
N TYR A 248 9.09 -0.25 11.54
CA TYR A 248 9.06 1.20 11.40
C TYR A 248 7.63 1.65 11.18
N VAL A 249 7.06 2.34 12.17
CA VAL A 249 5.63 2.64 12.20
C VAL A 249 5.35 4.14 12.22
N MET A 250 4.21 4.52 11.64
CA MET A 250 3.62 5.84 11.79
C MET A 250 2.44 5.75 12.74
N ASP A 251 2.52 6.38 13.91
CA ASP A 251 1.48 6.40 14.94
C ASP A 251 0.78 7.74 14.96
N VAL A 252 -0.48 7.75 14.56
CA VAL A 252 -1.35 8.93 14.52
C VAL A 252 -2.04 9.09 15.86
N LYS A 253 -1.79 10.17 16.56
CA LYS A 253 -2.47 10.53 17.80
C LYS A 253 -3.64 11.44 17.52
N LEU A 254 -4.79 11.09 18.05
CA LEU A 254 -5.99 11.91 17.95
C LEU A 254 -6.02 13.01 19.01
N LYS A 255 -6.79 14.03 18.75
CA LYS A 255 -7.20 15.02 19.74
C LYS A 255 -8.16 14.35 20.71
N ARG A 256 -8.08 14.68 22.00
CA ARG A 256 -8.86 14.05 23.06
C ARG A 256 -10.36 14.16 22.87
N GLU A 257 -10.81 15.26 22.32
CA GLU A 257 -12.23 15.56 22.08
C GLU A 257 -12.91 14.57 21.13
N TYR A 258 -12.15 13.84 20.31
CA TYR A 258 -12.66 12.86 19.35
C TYR A 258 -12.56 11.40 19.84
N ILE A 259 -11.94 11.16 20.99
CA ILE A 259 -11.86 9.81 21.56
C ILE A 259 -13.19 9.45 22.22
N GLY A 260 -13.79 8.32 21.85
CA GLY A 260 -15.07 7.84 22.36
C GLY A 260 -16.30 8.51 21.75
N THR A 261 -16.11 9.44 20.80
CA THR A 261 -17.20 10.10 20.07
C THR A 261 -17.51 9.42 18.76
N TRP A 262 -18.73 9.55 18.28
CA TRP A 262 -19.09 9.25 16.92
C TRP A 262 -18.72 10.43 16.03
N ILE A 263 -18.10 10.15 14.89
CA ILE A 263 -17.78 11.12 13.85
C ILE A 263 -18.50 10.67 12.59
N ALA A 264 -19.28 11.55 11.99
CA ALA A 264 -19.96 11.29 10.73
C ALA A 264 -19.65 12.38 9.72
N LYS A 265 -19.47 11.96 8.47
CA LYS A 265 -19.38 12.83 7.30
C LYS A 265 -20.32 12.30 6.22
N LEU A 266 -21.16 13.17 5.70
CA LEU A 266 -22.03 12.91 4.57
C LEU A 266 -21.71 13.93 3.47
N GLN A 267 -21.61 13.49 2.25
CA GLN A 267 -21.36 14.32 1.10
C GLN A 267 -22.29 13.93 -0.04
N ALA A 268 -22.84 14.93 -0.71
CA ALA A 268 -23.62 14.78 -1.93
C ALA A 268 -23.11 15.80 -2.96
N ASP A 269 -22.88 15.33 -4.17
CA ASP A 269 -22.42 16.13 -5.29
C ASP A 269 -23.37 15.99 -6.48
N GLY A 270 -23.71 17.11 -7.11
CA GLY A 270 -24.49 17.18 -8.33
C GLY A 270 -23.83 18.12 -9.32
N GLY A 271 -23.79 17.75 -10.59
CA GLY A 271 -23.03 18.51 -11.55
C GLY A 271 -23.58 18.50 -12.99
N THR A 272 -22.86 19.20 -13.86
CA THR A 272 -23.12 19.21 -15.27
C THR A 272 -22.97 17.80 -15.86
N SER A 273 -23.54 17.57 -17.06
CA SER A 273 -23.40 16.29 -17.79
C SER A 273 -23.92 15.06 -17.03
N ARG A 274 -24.92 15.22 -16.16
CA ARG A 274 -25.50 14.18 -15.31
C ARG A 274 -24.49 13.51 -14.36
N LEU A 275 -23.50 14.27 -13.94
CA LEU A 275 -22.50 13.83 -12.98
C LEU A 275 -23.06 13.95 -11.56
N TRP A 276 -22.77 12.96 -10.73
CA TRP A 276 -23.21 12.90 -9.36
C TRP A 276 -22.23 12.13 -8.48
N GLY A 277 -22.25 12.41 -7.19
CA GLY A 277 -21.48 11.69 -6.20
C GLY A 277 -22.16 11.69 -4.85
N SER A 278 -21.96 10.66 -4.08
CA SER A 278 -22.38 10.54 -2.69
C SER A 278 -21.33 9.81 -1.88
N GLN A 279 -20.99 10.31 -0.74
CA GLN A 279 -20.05 9.69 0.19
C GLN A 279 -20.57 9.76 1.61
N GLY A 280 -20.48 8.65 2.34
CA GLY A 280 -20.78 8.59 3.76
C GLY A 280 -19.62 7.97 4.53
N MET A 281 -19.33 8.50 5.70
CA MET A 281 -18.40 7.93 6.66
C MET A 281 -19.02 8.01 8.05
N LEU A 282 -18.96 6.92 8.78
CA LEU A 282 -19.29 6.83 10.19
C LEU A 282 -18.12 6.17 10.91
N MET A 283 -17.60 6.81 11.94
CA MET A 283 -16.48 6.31 12.73
C MET A 283 -16.71 6.52 14.21
N ARG A 284 -16.35 5.53 15.00
CA ARG A 284 -16.21 5.66 16.45
C ARG A 284 -14.95 4.96 16.90
N MET A 285 -14.22 5.57 17.79
CA MET A 285 -13.01 5.00 18.34
C MET A 285 -12.86 5.33 19.80
N ASP A 286 -12.58 4.32 20.59
CA ASP A 286 -12.18 4.44 21.99
C ASP A 286 -10.96 3.55 22.29
N ASP A 287 -10.55 3.44 23.54
CA ASP A 287 -9.36 2.69 23.94
C ASP A 287 -9.45 1.18 23.66
N ARG A 288 -10.63 0.62 23.46
CA ARG A 288 -10.85 -0.83 23.31
C ARG A 288 -11.40 -1.22 21.94
N GLN A 289 -12.05 -0.31 21.26
CA GLN A 289 -12.72 -0.62 20.01
C GLN A 289 -12.63 0.50 18.99
N MET A 290 -12.69 0.13 17.74
CA MET A 290 -12.88 1.04 16.63
C MET A 290 -13.89 0.45 15.66
N PHE A 291 -14.85 1.27 15.27
CA PHE A 291 -15.79 0.98 14.21
C PHE A 291 -15.66 2.02 13.11
N THR A 292 -15.60 1.60 11.86
CA THR A 292 -15.70 2.49 10.70
C THR A 292 -16.64 1.88 9.68
N ALA A 293 -17.55 2.69 9.15
CA ALA A 293 -18.38 2.36 8.01
C ALA A 293 -18.21 3.46 6.96
N ASN A 294 -17.87 3.08 5.76
CA ASN A 294 -17.67 3.98 4.63
C ASN A 294 -18.55 3.55 3.48
N PHE A 295 -19.11 4.53 2.81
CA PHE A 295 -19.89 4.36 1.60
C PHE A 295 -19.45 5.42 0.58
N ASP A 296 -19.25 5.01 -0.66
CA ASP A 296 -18.94 5.90 -1.78
C ASP A 296 -19.66 5.42 -3.04
N ALA A 297 -20.41 6.33 -3.66
CA ALA A 297 -21.06 6.07 -4.93
C ALA A 297 -20.92 7.28 -5.84
N ASN A 298 -20.38 7.12 -7.03
CA ASN A 298 -20.18 8.24 -7.94
C ASN A 298 -20.00 7.80 -9.40
N ASN A 299 -20.13 8.79 -10.30
CA ASN A 299 -19.74 8.67 -11.70
C ASN A 299 -18.73 9.77 -12.11
N LEU A 300 -17.94 10.25 -11.16
CA LEU A 300 -17.02 11.37 -11.27
C LEU A 300 -15.59 10.95 -11.67
N ASN A 301 -15.33 9.68 -11.94
CA ASN A 301 -14.00 9.10 -12.06
C ASN A 301 -13.08 9.36 -10.86
N GLU A 302 -13.64 9.80 -9.76
CA GLU A 302 -12.89 9.98 -8.53
C GLU A 302 -12.73 8.61 -7.86
N LYS A 303 -11.52 8.03 -7.91
CA LYS A 303 -11.09 7.12 -6.87
C LYS A 303 -10.78 7.99 -5.67
N ARG A 304 -11.80 8.28 -4.85
CA ARG A 304 -11.65 9.11 -3.64
C ARG A 304 -10.68 8.51 -2.62
N GLU A 305 -10.20 7.32 -2.89
CA GLU A 305 -9.20 6.60 -2.10
C GLU A 305 -7.76 6.82 -2.55
N MET A 306 -7.52 7.37 -3.74
CA MET A 306 -6.19 7.47 -4.31
C MET A 306 -5.97 8.82 -5.01
N SER A 307 -5.48 9.80 -4.29
CA SER A 307 -4.60 10.80 -4.88
C SER A 307 -3.18 10.43 -4.50
N GLU A 308 -2.43 9.82 -5.37
CA GLU A 308 -1.04 9.53 -5.17
C GLU A 308 -0.27 10.84 -5.06
N MET A 309 0.45 10.99 -3.97
CA MET A 309 1.53 11.95 -3.87
C MET A 309 2.79 11.26 -4.36
N GLY A 310 3.07 11.42 -5.61
CA GLY A 310 4.24 10.86 -6.24
C GLY A 310 4.18 11.10 -7.74
N ASP A 311 5.30 10.98 -8.37
CA ASP A 311 5.59 11.29 -9.75
C ASP A 311 4.80 10.54 -10.82
N GLY A 312 3.80 9.80 -10.49
CA GLY A 312 3.10 8.97 -11.45
C GLY A 312 1.59 9.04 -11.37
N ALA A 313 1.03 9.92 -10.53
CA ALA A 313 -0.41 10.04 -10.49
C ALA A 313 -0.93 10.36 -11.88
N ASP A 314 -1.67 9.42 -12.45
CA ASP A 314 -2.35 9.62 -13.71
C ASP A 314 -3.14 10.92 -13.63
N LEU A 315 -2.66 11.91 -14.34
CA LEU A 315 -3.26 13.24 -14.41
C LEU A 315 -4.69 13.19 -14.87
N PHE A 316 -5.04 12.10 -15.50
CA PHE A 316 -6.32 11.82 -16.08
C PHE A 316 -6.67 10.37 -15.85
N LEU A 317 -7.71 10.11 -15.09
CA LEU A 317 -8.29 8.77 -15.07
C LEU A 317 -8.87 8.49 -16.47
N ALA A 318 -8.23 7.58 -17.16
CA ALA A 318 -8.69 7.12 -18.45
C ALA A 318 -10.06 6.43 -18.32
N GLY A 319 -10.95 6.69 -19.27
CA GLY A 319 -12.29 6.10 -19.30
C GLY A 319 -13.35 6.87 -18.52
N ARG A 320 -14.54 6.29 -18.44
CA ARG A 320 -15.66 6.74 -17.60
C ARG A 320 -16.05 5.63 -16.66
N PHE A 321 -16.12 5.94 -15.36
CA PHE A 321 -16.42 4.98 -14.33
C PHE A 321 -17.69 5.35 -13.56
N LYS A 322 -18.47 4.33 -13.19
CA LYS A 322 -19.50 4.40 -12.15
C LYS A 322 -19.11 3.41 -11.06
N ARG A 323 -19.00 3.89 -9.84
CA ARG A 323 -18.54 3.10 -8.70
C ARG A 323 -19.55 3.16 -7.57
N TRP A 324 -19.76 2.04 -6.90
CA TRP A 324 -20.42 1.90 -5.61
C TRP A 324 -19.50 1.07 -4.74
N ASN A 325 -19.15 1.55 -3.60
CA ASN A 325 -18.31 0.87 -2.64
C ASN A 325 -18.86 1.05 -1.25
N ALA A 326 -19.02 -0.02 -0.50
CA ALA A 326 -19.36 0.00 0.91
C ALA A 326 -18.35 -0.85 1.66
N LYS A 327 -17.82 -0.32 2.74
CA LYS A 327 -16.79 -0.97 3.57
C LYS A 327 -17.08 -0.76 5.03
N VAL A 328 -17.01 -1.83 5.81
CA VAL A 328 -17.17 -1.81 7.27
C VAL A 328 -15.95 -2.47 7.88
N ASN A 329 -15.35 -1.82 8.88
CA ASN A 329 -14.26 -2.38 9.68
C ASN A 329 -14.64 -2.31 11.16
N TYR A 330 -14.32 -3.37 11.87
CA TYR A 330 -14.48 -3.42 13.31
C TYR A 330 -13.26 -4.06 13.97
N PHE A 331 -12.72 -3.34 14.94
CA PHE A 331 -11.62 -3.77 15.81
C PHE A 331 -12.12 -3.77 17.24
N TYR A 332 -11.84 -4.84 17.98
CA TYR A 332 -12.22 -4.97 19.38
C TYR A 332 -11.16 -5.68 20.20
N GLU A 333 -10.68 -5.03 21.23
CA GLU A 333 -9.69 -5.54 22.18
C GLU A 333 -10.22 -5.37 23.59
N PRO A 334 -11.11 -6.31 24.05
CA PRO A 334 -11.75 -6.21 25.36
C PRO A 334 -10.74 -6.22 26.50
N ASN A 335 -9.63 -6.90 26.35
CA ASN A 335 -8.55 -7.01 27.29
C ASN A 335 -7.23 -7.35 26.60
N ARG A 336 -6.13 -7.44 27.33
CA ARG A 336 -4.79 -7.78 26.80
C ARG A 336 -4.66 -9.18 26.18
N TYR A 337 -5.65 -10.06 26.38
CA TYR A 337 -5.60 -11.45 25.92
C TYR A 337 -6.24 -11.64 24.55
N TRP A 338 -7.33 -10.93 24.28
CA TRP A 338 -8.12 -11.11 23.08
C TRP A 338 -8.13 -9.88 22.19
N ARG A 339 -7.97 -10.12 20.89
CA ARG A 339 -8.16 -9.09 19.85
C ARG A 339 -8.96 -9.68 18.71
N PHE A 340 -10.01 -8.98 18.31
CA PHE A 340 -10.87 -9.33 17.20
C PHE A 340 -10.76 -8.25 16.14
N ARG A 341 -10.65 -8.66 14.88
CA ARG A 341 -10.61 -7.77 13.72
C ARG A 341 -11.51 -8.33 12.64
N THR A 342 -12.38 -7.50 12.07
CA THR A 342 -13.24 -7.88 10.95
C THR A 342 -13.28 -6.76 9.94
N GLU A 343 -13.36 -7.12 8.67
CA GLU A 343 -13.54 -6.21 7.55
C GLU A 343 -14.50 -6.86 6.56
N ALA A 344 -15.44 -6.09 6.04
CA ALA A 344 -16.30 -6.48 4.94
C ALA A 344 -16.36 -5.34 3.93
N GLN A 345 -16.21 -5.66 2.66
CA GLN A 345 -16.28 -4.71 1.56
C GLN A 345 -17.08 -5.30 0.40
N VAL A 346 -17.96 -4.49 -0.16
CA VAL A 346 -18.66 -4.79 -1.40
C VAL A 346 -18.43 -3.64 -2.37
N GLU A 347 -17.99 -3.96 -3.57
CA GLU A 347 -17.73 -2.99 -4.62
C GLU A 347 -18.42 -3.41 -5.92
N ARG A 348 -19.04 -2.43 -6.58
CA ARG A 348 -19.51 -2.54 -7.95
C ARG A 348 -18.84 -1.45 -8.77
N LEU A 349 -18.14 -1.85 -9.81
CA LEU A 349 -17.49 -0.96 -10.76
C LEU A 349 -18.09 -1.20 -12.15
N GLN A 350 -18.43 -0.10 -12.84
CA GLN A 350 -18.77 -0.11 -14.25
C GLN A 350 -17.82 0.84 -14.94
N SER A 351 -17.22 0.41 -16.05
CA SER A 351 -16.30 1.24 -16.81
C SER A 351 -16.66 1.25 -18.31
N LEU A 352 -16.37 2.37 -18.94
CA LEU A 352 -16.38 2.54 -20.38
C LEU A 352 -15.04 3.17 -20.77
N LEU A 353 -14.19 2.35 -21.40
CA LEU A 353 -12.89 2.76 -21.88
C LEU A 353 -12.89 2.71 -23.40
N ASN A 354 -12.64 3.85 -24.03
CA ASN A 354 -12.40 3.96 -25.47
C ASN A 354 -10.91 4.27 -25.65
N GLU A 355 -10.18 3.33 -26.21
CA GLU A 355 -8.75 3.43 -26.43
C GLU A 355 -8.46 3.50 -27.91
N GLN A 356 -7.60 4.42 -28.30
CA GLN A 356 -6.97 4.47 -29.62
C GLN A 356 -5.48 4.24 -29.41
N SER A 357 -4.94 3.28 -30.17
CA SER A 357 -3.54 2.92 -30.07
C SER A 357 -2.87 3.10 -31.42
N TYR A 358 -1.67 3.68 -31.38
CA TYR A 358 -0.74 3.73 -32.49
C TYR A 358 0.51 2.95 -32.08
N GLN A 359 0.85 1.93 -32.86
CA GLN A 359 2.01 1.09 -32.61
C GLN A 359 2.94 1.11 -33.80
N GLN A 360 4.20 1.38 -33.56
CA GLN A 360 5.30 1.22 -34.50
C GLN A 360 6.15 0.03 -34.04
N THR A 361 6.20 -1.01 -34.83
CA THR A 361 7.06 -2.18 -34.60
C THR A 361 8.31 -2.02 -35.45
N PHE A 362 9.46 -2.09 -34.78
CA PHE A 362 10.76 -1.86 -35.39
C PHE A 362 11.25 -3.11 -36.08
N PHE A 363 11.52 -3.02 -37.40
CA PHE A 363 12.18 -4.06 -38.17
C PHE A 363 13.37 -3.48 -38.96
N PRO A 364 14.38 -4.30 -39.28
CA PRO A 364 15.60 -3.81 -39.89
C PRO A 364 15.43 -3.14 -41.26
N SER A 365 14.45 -3.56 -42.06
CA SER A 365 14.27 -3.10 -43.42
C SER A 365 13.19 -2.02 -43.58
N LYS A 366 12.13 -2.13 -42.79
CA LYS A 366 11.00 -1.20 -42.80
C LYS A 366 10.11 -1.45 -41.59
N ASP A 367 9.64 -0.40 -40.96
CA ASP A 367 8.77 -0.50 -39.80
C ASP A 367 7.36 -0.93 -40.16
N LEU A 368 6.72 -1.65 -39.23
CA LEU A 368 5.33 -2.01 -39.30
C LEU A 368 4.52 -1.07 -38.39
N PHE A 369 3.55 -0.45 -38.97
CA PHE A 369 2.61 0.43 -38.26
C PHE A 369 1.28 -0.27 -38.02
N ASN A 370 0.72 -0.09 -36.84
CA ASN A 370 -0.60 -0.57 -36.47
C ASN A 370 -1.39 0.59 -35.83
N ARG A 371 -2.59 0.82 -36.30
CA ARG A 371 -3.58 1.66 -35.62
C ARG A 371 -4.74 0.83 -35.18
N SER A 372 -5.13 0.99 -33.93
CA SER A 372 -6.29 0.30 -33.41
C SER A 372 -7.18 1.22 -32.56
N ARG A 373 -8.47 0.90 -32.55
CA ARG A 373 -9.46 1.45 -31.64
C ARG A 373 -10.08 0.28 -30.90
N GLN A 374 -10.16 0.41 -29.57
CA GLN A 374 -10.81 -0.57 -28.73
C GLN A 374 -11.79 0.12 -27.80
N GLN A 375 -13.02 -0.36 -27.76
CA GLN A 375 -14.02 0.06 -26.79
C GLN A 375 -14.26 -1.07 -25.81
N ASN A 376 -14.02 -0.82 -24.51
CA ASN A 376 -14.23 -1.76 -23.44
C ASN A 376 -15.37 -1.27 -22.53
N LYS A 377 -16.37 -2.13 -22.33
CA LYS A 377 -17.45 -1.94 -21.35
C LYS A 377 -17.32 -3.03 -20.30
N GLU A 378 -17.04 -2.65 -19.06
CA GLU A 378 -16.83 -3.62 -18.00
C GLU A 378 -17.82 -3.42 -16.86
N ARG A 379 -18.20 -4.50 -16.22
CA ARG A 379 -18.98 -4.55 -14.99
C ARG A 379 -18.32 -5.54 -14.05
N GLN A 380 -17.89 -5.04 -12.91
CA GLN A 380 -17.23 -5.83 -11.90
C GLN A 380 -18.01 -5.74 -10.58
N TYR A 381 -18.19 -6.86 -9.92
CA TYR A 381 -18.67 -6.98 -8.55
C TYR A 381 -17.60 -7.69 -7.75
N THR A 382 -17.22 -7.11 -6.64
CA THR A 382 -16.22 -7.71 -5.75
C THR A 382 -16.72 -7.66 -4.32
N THR A 383 -16.64 -8.78 -3.64
CA THR A 383 -16.92 -8.88 -2.20
C THR A 383 -15.68 -9.41 -1.51
N ASN A 384 -15.19 -8.69 -0.52
CA ASN A 384 -14.07 -9.09 0.32
C ASN A 384 -14.55 -9.17 1.77
N ALA A 385 -14.18 -10.23 2.46
CA ALA A 385 -14.40 -10.38 3.89
C ALA A 385 -13.13 -10.85 4.57
N PHE A 386 -12.85 -10.30 5.73
CA PHE A 386 -11.72 -10.63 6.57
C PHE A 386 -12.17 -10.76 8.01
N ALA A 387 -11.73 -11.80 8.70
CA ALA A 387 -11.89 -11.97 10.13
C ALA A 387 -10.59 -12.50 10.74
N ALA A 388 -10.19 -11.94 11.86
CA ALA A 388 -9.04 -12.42 12.61
C ALA A 388 -9.30 -12.38 14.11
N VAL A 389 -8.83 -13.42 14.78
CA VAL A 389 -8.89 -13.55 16.23
C VAL A 389 -7.48 -13.81 16.75
N ARG A 390 -7.00 -12.92 17.61
CA ARG A 390 -5.73 -13.10 18.30
C ARG A 390 -5.99 -13.41 19.77
N TYR A 391 -5.37 -14.47 20.24
CA TYR A 391 -5.34 -14.86 21.63
C TYR A 391 -3.90 -14.82 22.16
N ARG A 392 -3.66 -14.07 23.23
CA ARG A 392 -2.35 -13.97 23.90
C ARG A 392 -2.50 -14.38 25.35
N PHE A 393 -1.75 -15.35 25.79
CA PHE A 393 -1.77 -15.82 27.18
C PHE A 393 -0.38 -16.14 27.69
N LYS A 394 0.05 -15.47 28.76
CA LYS A 394 1.40 -15.65 29.37
C LYS A 394 2.51 -15.58 28.31
N LYS A 395 3.01 -16.73 27.88
CA LYS A 395 4.17 -16.91 26.98
C LYS A 395 3.77 -17.39 25.57
N GLN A 396 2.51 -17.28 25.21
CA GLN A 396 1.99 -17.78 23.96
C GLN A 396 1.10 -16.74 23.28
N GLN A 397 1.15 -16.71 21.96
CA GLN A 397 0.23 -15.93 21.14
C GLN A 397 -0.20 -16.76 19.95
N HIS A 398 -1.47 -16.75 19.65
CA HIS A 398 -2.06 -17.42 18.50
C HIS A 398 -2.93 -16.42 17.75
N GLU A 399 -2.83 -16.43 16.44
CA GLU A 399 -3.67 -15.60 15.58
C GLU A 399 -4.23 -16.45 14.44
N LEU A 400 -5.55 -16.58 14.42
CA LEU A 400 -6.29 -17.22 13.35
C LEU A 400 -6.90 -16.15 12.47
N GLN A 401 -6.66 -16.24 11.15
CA GLN A 401 -7.19 -15.31 10.15
C GLN A 401 -7.94 -16.07 9.06
N TYR A 402 -9.06 -15.54 8.63
CA TYR A 402 -9.80 -16.00 7.48
C TYR A 402 -10.07 -14.85 6.54
N THR A 403 -9.81 -15.07 5.24
CA THR A 403 -10.16 -14.12 4.17
C THR A 403 -11.00 -14.81 3.12
N PHE A 404 -12.01 -14.11 2.64
CA PHE A 404 -12.87 -14.52 1.54
C PHE A 404 -12.88 -13.42 0.50
N ARG A 405 -12.74 -13.80 -0.77
CA ARG A 405 -12.94 -12.92 -1.91
C ARG A 405 -13.84 -13.59 -2.93
N PHE A 406 -14.87 -12.88 -3.33
CA PHE A 406 -15.73 -13.22 -4.47
C PHE A 406 -15.60 -12.14 -5.52
N GLY A 407 -15.36 -12.51 -6.76
CA GLY A 407 -15.31 -11.65 -7.93
C GLY A 407 -16.26 -12.12 -9.02
N HIS A 408 -17.04 -11.22 -9.60
CA HIS A 408 -17.77 -11.44 -10.84
C HIS A 408 -17.46 -10.30 -11.80
N HIS A 409 -16.87 -10.63 -12.92
CA HIS A 409 -16.42 -9.67 -13.92
C HIS A 409 -17.08 -9.99 -15.26
N ARG A 410 -17.69 -8.99 -15.90
CA ARG A 410 -18.21 -9.07 -17.26
C ARG A 410 -17.59 -7.97 -18.08
N ARG A 411 -16.94 -8.35 -19.19
CA ARG A 411 -16.29 -7.42 -20.12
C ARG A 411 -16.84 -7.65 -21.51
N GLN A 412 -17.24 -6.57 -22.15
CA GLN A 412 -17.55 -6.51 -23.58
C GLN A 412 -16.52 -5.59 -24.24
N SER A 413 -15.82 -6.10 -25.22
CA SER A 413 -14.79 -5.36 -25.96
C SER A 413 -15.08 -5.43 -27.44
N GLU A 414 -14.80 -4.33 -28.15
CA GLU A 414 -14.82 -4.26 -29.60
C GLU A 414 -13.52 -3.60 -30.04
N LYS A 415 -12.73 -4.34 -30.82
CA LYS A 415 -11.45 -3.86 -31.36
C LYS A 415 -11.48 -3.86 -32.88
N ILE A 416 -11.03 -2.73 -33.44
CA ILE A 416 -10.74 -2.57 -34.89
C ILE A 416 -9.26 -2.24 -34.98
N ALA A 417 -8.52 -2.92 -35.87
CA ALA A 417 -7.12 -2.64 -36.09
C ALA A 417 -6.76 -2.75 -37.57
N LEU A 418 -5.84 -1.88 -38.02
CA LEU A 418 -5.29 -1.85 -39.36
C LEU A 418 -3.77 -1.82 -39.29
N SER A 419 -3.10 -2.57 -40.16
CA SER A 419 -1.63 -2.65 -40.18
C SER A 419 -1.09 -2.45 -41.61
N TRP A 420 0.05 -1.75 -41.69
CA TRP A 420 0.74 -1.43 -42.96
C TRP A 420 2.24 -1.24 -42.74
N TYR A 421 3.01 -1.24 -43.81
CA TYR A 421 4.43 -0.91 -43.78
C TYR A 421 4.73 0.56 -44.12
N ASP A 422 5.91 1.04 -43.73
CA ASP A 422 6.36 2.45 -43.87
C ASP A 422 6.42 2.99 -45.30
N SER A 423 6.40 2.13 -46.31
CA SER A 423 6.46 2.54 -47.73
C SER A 423 5.27 3.35 -48.21
N ILE A 424 4.29 3.61 -47.34
CA ILE A 424 3.09 4.33 -47.63
C ILE A 424 3.13 5.70 -46.98
N THR A 425 2.85 6.73 -47.72
CA THR A 425 2.77 8.12 -47.25
C THR A 425 1.88 8.20 -46.02
N THR A 426 2.52 8.11 -44.83
CA THR A 426 1.89 8.09 -43.52
C THR A 426 1.10 9.35 -43.16
N GLN A 427 1.30 10.45 -43.90
CA GLN A 427 0.70 11.75 -43.61
C GLN A 427 -0.83 11.78 -43.66
N ASN A 428 -1.48 10.98 -44.51
CA ASN A 428 -2.94 10.99 -44.61
C ASN A 428 -3.62 10.00 -43.64
N TRP A 429 -2.95 8.95 -43.21
CA TRP A 429 -3.53 7.91 -42.37
C TRP A 429 -3.64 8.30 -40.89
N ALA A 430 -2.79 9.20 -40.44
CA ALA A 430 -2.86 9.72 -39.07
C ALA A 430 -4.07 10.63 -38.84
N THR A 431 -4.59 11.27 -39.90
CA THR A 431 -5.68 12.26 -39.79
C THR A 431 -7.07 11.70 -40.09
N ILE A 432 -7.16 10.58 -40.82
CA ILE A 432 -8.45 9.95 -41.19
C ILE A 432 -8.95 9.10 -39.99
N SER A 433 -10.27 9.14 -39.72
CA SER A 433 -10.84 8.29 -38.68
C SER A 433 -10.66 6.81 -39.04
N LEU A 434 -10.31 5.99 -38.01
CA LEU A 434 -10.11 4.56 -38.22
C LEU A 434 -11.37 3.85 -38.73
N ASP A 435 -12.57 4.34 -38.33
CA ASP A 435 -13.86 3.83 -38.82
C ASP A 435 -14.07 4.12 -40.30
N SER A 436 -13.67 5.31 -40.73
CA SER A 436 -13.74 5.68 -42.17
C SER A 436 -12.78 4.86 -43.00
N LEU A 437 -11.56 4.63 -42.52
CA LEU A 437 -10.58 3.77 -43.16
C LEU A 437 -11.06 2.32 -43.25
N TYR A 438 -11.64 1.78 -42.17
CA TYR A 438 -12.20 0.43 -42.15
C TYR A 438 -13.43 0.29 -43.08
N ALA A 439 -14.27 1.34 -43.20
CA ALA A 439 -15.41 1.35 -44.11
C ALA A 439 -15.01 1.45 -45.58
N GLN A 440 -13.96 2.21 -45.89
CA GLN A 440 -13.40 2.35 -47.26
C GLN A 440 -12.72 1.08 -47.76
N GLU A 441 -12.33 0.19 -46.84
CA GLU A 441 -11.68 -1.09 -47.14
C GLU A 441 -12.54 -2.05 -47.96
N LYS A 442 -13.84 -1.80 -48.13
CA LYS A 442 -14.72 -2.62 -48.96
C LYS A 442 -14.36 -2.57 -50.47
N ASP A 443 -13.54 -1.58 -50.90
CA ASP A 443 -13.00 -1.49 -52.25
C ASP A 443 -11.53 -2.02 -52.28
N LYS A 444 -11.39 -3.33 -52.42
CA LYS A 444 -10.23 -4.12 -52.06
C LYS A 444 -9.02 -4.06 -53.00
N SER A 445 -9.07 -3.34 -54.11
CA SER A 445 -8.07 -3.53 -55.18
C SER A 445 -6.84 -2.59 -55.12
N GLN A 446 -6.82 -1.59 -54.26
CA GLN A 446 -5.73 -0.59 -54.18
C GLN A 446 -5.25 -0.22 -52.80
N THR A 447 -5.59 -0.98 -51.76
CA THR A 447 -5.17 -0.64 -50.40
C THR A 447 -3.79 -1.18 -50.08
N PRO A 448 -2.91 -0.35 -49.52
CA PRO A 448 -1.56 -0.74 -49.11
C PRO A 448 -1.54 -1.46 -47.73
N LEU A 449 -2.68 -1.98 -47.31
CA LEU A 449 -2.82 -2.67 -46.03
C LEU A 449 -2.18 -4.06 -46.08
N LEU A 450 -1.58 -4.44 -44.97
CA LEU A 450 -1.13 -5.80 -44.73
C LEU A 450 -2.28 -6.67 -44.21
N PHE A 451 -2.98 -6.15 -43.19
CA PHE A 451 -4.19 -6.79 -42.63
C PHE A 451 -5.12 -5.81 -41.95
N SER A 452 -6.39 -6.20 -41.85
CA SER A 452 -7.40 -5.60 -40.99
C SER A 452 -7.95 -6.63 -40.02
N LEU A 453 -8.32 -6.18 -38.84
CA LEU A 453 -8.90 -7.00 -37.78
C LEU A 453 -10.15 -6.31 -37.23
N PHE A 454 -11.25 -7.04 -37.16
CA PHE A 454 -12.41 -6.71 -36.33
C PHE A 454 -12.65 -7.81 -35.31
N HIS A 455 -12.59 -7.47 -34.03
CA HIS A 455 -12.58 -8.46 -32.94
C HIS A 455 -13.48 -8.02 -31.78
N PRO A 456 -14.80 -8.24 -31.88
CA PRO A 456 -15.70 -8.11 -30.75
C PRO A 456 -15.61 -9.32 -29.81
N THR A 457 -15.60 -9.06 -28.49
CA THR A 457 -15.50 -10.09 -27.45
C THR A 457 -16.46 -9.84 -26.30
N LEU A 458 -16.93 -10.90 -25.66
CA LEU A 458 -17.70 -10.86 -24.41
C LEU A 458 -17.16 -11.91 -23.47
N SER A 459 -16.58 -11.50 -22.34
CA SER A 459 -16.12 -12.40 -21.28
C SER A 459 -16.94 -12.25 -20.02
N LYS A 460 -17.11 -13.35 -19.30
CA LYS A 460 -17.70 -13.44 -17.97
C LYS A 460 -16.81 -14.32 -17.11
N GLN A 461 -16.32 -13.76 -16.01
CA GLN A 461 -15.43 -14.44 -15.07
C GLN A 461 -16.05 -14.45 -13.69
N VAL A 462 -15.98 -15.57 -13.01
CA VAL A 462 -16.38 -15.73 -11.61
C VAL A 462 -15.23 -16.35 -10.85
N GLU A 463 -14.77 -15.65 -9.83
CA GLU A 463 -13.66 -16.04 -8.96
C GLU A 463 -14.12 -16.19 -7.51
N ASN A 464 -13.70 -17.26 -6.83
CA ASN A 464 -13.84 -17.44 -5.39
C ASN A 464 -12.48 -17.79 -4.79
N VAL A 465 -12.08 -17.09 -3.76
CA VAL A 465 -10.83 -17.34 -3.04
C VAL A 465 -11.11 -17.39 -1.54
N HIS A 466 -10.72 -18.49 -0.92
CA HIS A 466 -10.77 -18.69 0.53
C HIS A 466 -9.35 -18.86 1.05
N THR A 467 -8.98 -18.14 2.09
CA THR A 467 -7.66 -18.30 2.73
C THR A 467 -7.85 -18.39 4.24
N LEU A 468 -7.30 -19.43 4.83
CA LEU A 468 -7.21 -19.64 6.27
C LEU A 468 -5.75 -19.62 6.68
N SER A 469 -5.38 -18.87 7.70
CA SER A 469 -4.01 -18.89 8.24
C SER A 469 -4.01 -18.90 9.76
N LEU A 470 -3.07 -19.63 10.32
CA LEU A 470 -2.80 -19.72 11.76
C LEU A 470 -1.34 -19.40 12.02
N ALA A 471 -1.08 -18.37 12.79
CA ALA A 471 0.24 -18.00 13.27
C ALA A 471 0.31 -18.22 14.78
N SER A 472 1.37 -18.89 15.26
CA SER A 472 1.55 -19.15 16.68
C SER A 472 2.97 -18.82 17.12
N ILE A 473 3.10 -18.22 18.29
CA ILE A 473 4.37 -17.85 18.93
C ILE A 473 4.39 -18.46 20.32
N TYR A 474 5.44 -19.22 20.63
CA TYR A 474 5.66 -19.85 21.93
C TYR A 474 7.01 -19.38 22.49
N THR A 475 7.01 -18.81 23.68
CA THR A 475 8.25 -18.43 24.37
C THR A 475 8.76 -19.58 25.23
N LEU A 476 9.93 -20.06 24.88
CA LEU A 476 10.63 -21.18 25.53
C LEU A 476 11.86 -20.68 26.30
N ARG A 477 11.70 -20.22 27.53
CA ARG A 477 12.74 -19.53 28.33
C ARG A 477 13.29 -18.29 27.58
N LYS A 478 14.53 -18.41 27.04
CA LYS A 478 15.18 -17.32 26.25
C LYS A 478 14.85 -17.37 24.75
N ASN A 479 14.35 -18.49 24.26
CA ASN A 479 14.13 -18.80 22.87
C ASN A 479 12.65 -18.65 22.47
N VAL A 480 12.38 -18.62 21.20
CA VAL A 480 11.02 -18.52 20.67
C VAL A 480 10.82 -19.54 19.56
N LEU A 481 9.72 -20.30 19.64
CA LEU A 481 9.24 -21.12 18.55
C LEU A 481 8.08 -20.37 17.87
N LYS A 482 8.19 -20.20 16.56
CA LYS A 482 7.15 -19.58 15.74
C LYS A 482 6.69 -20.58 14.69
N THR A 483 5.37 -20.73 14.53
CA THR A 483 4.80 -21.59 13.51
C THR A 483 3.78 -20.80 12.71
N TYR A 484 3.72 -21.11 11.41
CA TYR A 484 2.80 -20.51 10.48
C TYR A 484 2.20 -21.61 9.59
N LEU A 485 0.88 -21.61 9.48
CA LEU A 485 0.11 -22.49 8.60
C LEU A 485 -0.80 -21.61 7.76
N ARG A 486 -0.86 -21.87 6.46
CA ARG A 486 -1.78 -21.21 5.54
C ARG A 486 -2.35 -22.22 4.59
N TYR A 487 -3.64 -22.12 4.37
CA TYR A 487 -4.34 -22.86 3.33
C TYR A 487 -5.17 -21.91 2.48
N GLN A 488 -5.10 -22.07 1.18
CA GLN A 488 -5.87 -21.28 0.23
C GLN A 488 -6.54 -22.20 -0.78
N ALA A 489 -7.83 -22.00 -0.99
CA ALA A 489 -8.60 -22.62 -2.06
C ALA A 489 -9.12 -21.53 -3.00
N MET A 490 -8.97 -21.77 -4.30
CA MET A 490 -9.39 -20.85 -5.35
C MET A 490 -10.16 -21.61 -6.42
N THR A 491 -11.25 -21.04 -6.89
CA THR A 491 -11.98 -21.50 -8.06
C THR A 491 -12.23 -20.32 -8.99
N GLU A 492 -12.00 -20.53 -10.27
CA GLU A 492 -12.22 -19.55 -11.31
C GLU A 492 -12.94 -20.22 -12.48
N ASN A 493 -14.01 -19.58 -12.94
CA ASN A 493 -14.73 -19.99 -14.13
C ASN A 493 -14.81 -18.77 -15.06
N ASP A 494 -14.34 -18.93 -16.28
CA ASP A 494 -14.41 -17.91 -17.32
C ASP A 494 -15.14 -18.46 -18.55
N THR A 495 -15.95 -17.62 -19.16
CA THR A 495 -16.56 -17.86 -20.47
C THR A 495 -16.26 -16.69 -21.38
N HIS A 496 -15.77 -16.99 -22.56
CA HIS A 496 -15.38 -15.98 -23.51
C HIS A 496 -16.02 -16.27 -24.86
N ASN A 497 -16.79 -15.31 -25.38
CA ASN A 497 -17.34 -15.33 -26.71
C ASN A 497 -16.61 -14.32 -27.57
N GLU A 498 -16.16 -14.72 -28.73
CA GLU A 498 -15.48 -13.81 -29.64
C GLU A 498 -15.78 -14.09 -31.10
N ASN A 499 -15.85 -13.02 -31.90
CA ASN A 499 -15.78 -13.11 -33.34
C ASN A 499 -14.42 -12.51 -33.76
N TYR A 500 -13.62 -13.30 -34.42
CA TYR A 500 -12.29 -12.90 -34.91
C TYR A 500 -12.37 -12.82 -36.42
N ILE A 501 -12.40 -11.60 -36.99
CA ILE A 501 -12.49 -11.37 -38.43
C ILE A 501 -11.20 -10.69 -38.84
N LEU A 502 -10.28 -11.50 -39.34
CA LEU A 502 -9.00 -11.05 -39.88
C LEU A 502 -9.01 -11.15 -41.39
N THR A 503 -8.69 -10.07 -42.08
CA THR A 503 -8.51 -10.06 -43.52
C THR A 503 -7.07 -9.67 -43.84
N ARG A 504 -6.36 -10.52 -44.55
CA ARG A 504 -5.03 -10.25 -45.11
C ARG A 504 -5.16 -9.83 -46.53
N TYR A 505 -4.32 -8.90 -46.99
CA TYR A 505 -4.40 -8.31 -48.30
C TYR A 505 -3.33 -8.79 -49.30
N THR A 506 -2.32 -9.55 -48.83
CA THR A 506 -1.20 -10.00 -49.64
C THR A 506 -0.78 -11.46 -49.35
N PRO A 507 -1.34 -12.47 -49.96
CA PRO A 507 -2.55 -12.50 -50.82
C PRO A 507 -3.81 -12.28 -49.99
N VAL A 508 -4.88 -11.87 -50.65
CA VAL A 508 -6.17 -11.68 -49.96
C VAL A 508 -6.65 -13.02 -49.40
N SER A 509 -6.70 -13.13 -48.11
CA SER A 509 -7.19 -14.32 -47.40
C SER A 509 -7.92 -13.93 -46.09
N PRO A 510 -9.23 -14.18 -46.03
CA PRO A 510 -9.96 -13.99 -44.79
C PRO A 510 -9.70 -15.16 -43.83
N ASP A 511 -9.56 -14.84 -42.56
CA ASP A 511 -9.59 -15.83 -41.46
C ASP A 511 -10.69 -15.39 -40.47
N TRP A 512 -11.84 -16.01 -40.61
CA TRP A 512 -13.00 -15.68 -39.81
C TRP A 512 -13.25 -16.83 -38.82
N ARG A 513 -13.21 -16.47 -37.52
CA ARG A 513 -13.42 -17.44 -36.45
C ARG A 513 -14.51 -16.93 -35.51
N ARG A 514 -15.35 -17.81 -35.07
CA ARG A 514 -16.32 -17.57 -34.04
C ARG A 514 -16.08 -18.56 -32.91
N ASN A 515 -15.47 -18.05 -31.84
CA ASN A 515 -15.05 -18.87 -30.74
C ASN A 515 -15.97 -18.70 -29.53
N TYR A 516 -16.27 -19.82 -28.88
CA TYR A 516 -16.77 -19.89 -27.53
C TYR A 516 -15.76 -20.65 -26.68
N ILE A 517 -15.21 -19.97 -25.68
CA ILE A 517 -14.17 -20.52 -24.81
C ILE A 517 -14.77 -20.68 -23.42
N LYS A 518 -14.54 -21.82 -22.82
CA LYS A 518 -14.92 -22.12 -21.44
C LYS A 518 -13.68 -22.56 -20.68
N ASP A 519 -13.26 -21.71 -19.75
CA ASP A 519 -12.16 -21.98 -18.85
C ASP A 519 -12.66 -22.28 -17.45
N ARG A 520 -12.08 -23.27 -16.84
CA ARG A 520 -12.29 -23.60 -15.43
C ARG A 520 -10.94 -23.87 -14.79
N SER A 521 -10.66 -23.20 -13.69
CA SER A 521 -9.50 -23.51 -12.89
C SER A 521 -9.85 -23.68 -11.43
N GLN A 522 -9.16 -24.60 -10.78
CA GLN A 522 -9.23 -24.85 -9.35
C GLN A 522 -7.82 -24.96 -8.81
N ALA A 523 -7.52 -24.27 -7.73
CA ALA A 523 -6.19 -24.31 -7.13
C ALA A 523 -6.29 -24.45 -5.61
N GLN A 524 -5.42 -25.26 -5.04
CA GLN A 524 -5.24 -25.42 -3.60
C GLN A 524 -3.77 -25.17 -3.27
N LYS A 525 -3.52 -24.34 -2.27
CA LYS A 525 -2.18 -24.02 -1.79
C LYS A 525 -2.12 -24.23 -0.29
N ALA A 526 -1.12 -24.92 0.17
CA ALA A 526 -0.80 -25.05 1.59
C ALA A 526 0.63 -24.59 1.84
N GLU A 527 0.84 -23.86 2.92
CA GLU A 527 2.15 -23.40 3.35
C GLU A 527 2.29 -23.69 4.84
N MET A 528 3.39 -24.31 5.22
CA MET A 528 3.75 -24.60 6.60
C MET A 528 5.17 -24.11 6.84
N ARG A 529 5.38 -23.38 7.93
CA ARG A 529 6.71 -22.91 8.31
C ARG A 529 6.87 -23.00 9.83
N ALA A 530 8.01 -23.50 10.26
CA ALA A 530 8.41 -23.52 11.66
C ALA A 530 9.80 -22.91 11.82
N GLU A 531 9.93 -21.96 12.72
CA GLU A 531 11.14 -21.19 12.99
C GLU A 531 11.49 -21.34 14.49
N TYR A 532 12.73 -21.70 14.80
CA TYR A 532 13.21 -21.71 16.15
C TYR A 532 14.23 -20.60 16.34
N ILE A 533 13.87 -19.55 17.07
CA ILE A 533 14.71 -18.39 17.32
C ILE A 533 15.55 -18.68 18.57
N TRP A 534 16.82 -18.92 18.35
CA TRP A 534 17.80 -19.20 19.39
C TRP A 534 18.57 -17.91 19.72
N LYS A 535 18.48 -17.47 20.97
CA LYS A 535 19.19 -16.30 21.48
C LYS A 535 20.62 -16.70 21.82
N VAL A 536 21.58 -16.39 20.94
CA VAL A 536 23.01 -16.76 21.09
C VAL A 536 23.83 -15.71 21.84
N ALA A 537 23.42 -14.44 21.77
CA ALA A 537 24.06 -13.35 22.51
C ALA A 537 23.00 -12.39 23.08
N GLU A 538 23.14 -12.08 24.37
CA GLU A 538 22.28 -11.13 25.07
C GLU A 538 23.13 -10.37 26.11
N LYS A 539 23.90 -9.39 25.63
CA LYS A 539 24.68 -8.46 26.44
C LYS A 539 24.23 -7.03 26.07
N GLU A 540 24.49 -6.10 26.99
CA GLU A 540 24.09 -4.71 26.80
C GLU A 540 24.45 -4.13 25.44
N ARG A 541 25.63 -4.51 24.90
CA ARG A 541 26.13 -4.02 23.60
C ARG A 541 25.98 -5.01 22.45
N ASN A 542 25.74 -6.27 22.72
CA ASN A 542 25.69 -7.33 21.72
C ASN A 542 24.38 -8.11 21.81
N ASN A 543 23.62 -8.12 20.77
CA ASN A 543 22.38 -8.87 20.66
C ASN A 543 22.43 -9.78 19.43
N GLY A 544 22.39 -11.11 19.63
CA GLY A 544 22.54 -12.07 18.55
C GLY A 544 21.48 -13.17 18.59
N GLU A 545 20.99 -13.54 17.41
CA GLU A 545 19.99 -14.59 17.21
C GLU A 545 20.38 -15.47 16.06
N LEU A 546 20.18 -16.75 16.21
CA LEU A 546 20.24 -17.74 15.14
C LEU A 546 18.86 -18.37 15.01
N THR A 547 18.30 -18.36 13.80
CA THR A 547 16.95 -18.83 13.52
C THR A 547 16.98 -19.89 12.44
N PRO A 548 17.23 -21.16 12.75
CA PRO A 548 16.94 -22.25 11.83
C PRO A 548 15.43 -22.33 11.59
N TYR A 549 15.06 -22.69 10.37
CA TYR A 549 13.68 -22.89 9.98
C TYR A 549 13.54 -23.97 8.92
N ILE A 550 12.34 -24.53 8.88
CA ILE A 550 11.87 -25.42 7.82
C ILE A 550 10.60 -24.82 7.23
N GLU A 551 10.46 -24.96 5.91
CA GLU A 551 9.30 -24.50 5.17
C GLU A 551 8.87 -25.57 4.16
N TYR A 552 7.57 -25.77 4.05
CA TYR A 552 6.97 -26.61 3.03
C TYR A 552 5.81 -25.88 2.38
N LYS A 553 5.83 -25.84 1.04
CA LYS A 553 4.75 -25.29 0.23
C LYS A 553 4.23 -26.36 -0.72
N TYR A 554 2.94 -26.49 -0.76
CA TYR A 554 2.20 -27.33 -1.69
C TYR A 554 1.31 -26.46 -2.55
N ASN A 555 1.32 -26.67 -3.84
CA ASN A 555 0.43 -26.06 -4.80
C ASN A 555 -0.09 -27.14 -5.73
N HIS A 556 -1.41 -27.24 -5.84
CA HIS A 556 -2.08 -28.14 -6.77
C HIS A 556 -3.12 -27.33 -7.52
N GLY A 557 -3.14 -27.47 -8.84
CA GLY A 557 -4.05 -26.72 -9.69
C GLY A 557 -4.47 -27.53 -10.89
N ASP A 558 -5.79 -27.61 -11.09
CA ASP A 558 -6.40 -28.17 -12.29
C ASP A 558 -6.94 -27.03 -13.14
N ALA A 559 -6.67 -27.08 -14.44
CA ALA A 559 -7.24 -26.14 -15.40
C ALA A 559 -7.76 -26.90 -16.62
N THR A 560 -8.95 -26.52 -17.04
CA THR A 560 -9.59 -27.01 -18.26
C THR A 560 -9.84 -25.80 -19.16
N HIS A 561 -9.35 -25.87 -20.37
CA HIS A 561 -9.59 -24.91 -21.45
C HIS A 561 -10.34 -25.62 -22.57
N SER A 562 -11.55 -25.21 -22.87
CA SER A 562 -12.39 -25.80 -23.91
C SER A 562 -12.70 -24.71 -24.95
N LEU A 563 -12.15 -24.86 -26.14
CA LEU A 563 -12.39 -23.99 -27.29
C LEU A 563 -13.40 -24.63 -28.25
N TYR A 564 -14.46 -23.92 -28.53
CA TYR A 564 -15.48 -24.31 -29.50
C TYR A 564 -15.45 -23.35 -30.67
N ARG A 565 -15.26 -23.87 -31.86
CA ARG A 565 -15.28 -23.17 -33.16
C ARG A 565 -16.69 -23.22 -33.72
N LEU A 566 -17.50 -22.25 -33.33
CA LEU A 566 -18.91 -22.21 -33.77
C LEU A 566 -19.05 -21.95 -35.27
N ASP A 567 -18.04 -21.39 -35.93
CA ASP A 567 -17.95 -21.23 -37.38
C ASP A 567 -17.83 -22.55 -38.15
N TRP A 568 -17.56 -23.68 -37.49
CA TRP A 568 -17.59 -24.99 -38.10
C TRP A 568 -19.01 -25.55 -38.29
N ASP A 569 -19.99 -24.98 -37.60
CA ASP A 569 -21.40 -25.30 -37.77
C ASP A 569 -22.05 -24.34 -38.81
N SER A 570 -22.71 -24.88 -39.82
CA SER A 570 -23.33 -24.12 -40.89
C SER A 570 -24.38 -23.11 -40.42
N HIS A 571 -25.02 -23.36 -39.29
CA HIS A 571 -25.99 -22.46 -38.66
C HIS A 571 -25.35 -21.13 -38.16
N PHE A 572 -24.07 -21.16 -37.73
CA PHE A 572 -23.34 -19.99 -37.24
C PHE A 572 -22.34 -19.43 -38.27
N ALA A 573 -22.18 -20.03 -39.42
CA ALA A 573 -21.19 -19.64 -40.43
C ALA A 573 -21.64 -18.48 -41.35
N THR A 574 -22.81 -17.89 -41.13
CA THR A 574 -23.32 -16.80 -41.98
C THR A 574 -22.78 -15.43 -41.56
N TYR A 575 -22.54 -14.51 -42.55
CA TYR A 575 -21.96 -13.19 -42.30
C TYR A 575 -22.76 -12.33 -41.30
N ASP A 576 -24.08 -12.43 -41.27
CA ASP A 576 -24.94 -11.67 -40.35
C ASP A 576 -24.67 -12.01 -38.88
N TRP A 577 -24.19 -13.22 -38.58
CA TRP A 577 -23.80 -13.62 -37.26
C TRP A 577 -22.44 -13.06 -36.81
N PHE A 578 -21.48 -12.86 -37.73
CA PHE A 578 -20.18 -12.29 -37.40
C PHE A 578 -20.25 -10.84 -36.99
N SER A 579 -21.25 -10.10 -37.46
CA SER A 579 -21.46 -8.68 -37.11
C SER A 579 -22.05 -8.49 -35.72
N LYS A 580 -22.66 -9.54 -35.11
CA LYS A 580 -23.32 -9.48 -33.81
C LYS A 580 -22.68 -10.50 -32.85
N LEU A 581 -22.28 -10.01 -31.68
CA LEU A 581 -21.83 -10.85 -30.60
C LEU A 581 -23.03 -11.35 -29.80
N VAL A 582 -23.25 -12.67 -29.82
CA VAL A 582 -24.37 -13.33 -29.09
C VAL A 582 -23.83 -13.97 -27.81
N ASP A 583 -24.55 -13.79 -26.72
CA ASP A 583 -24.24 -14.45 -25.44
C ASP A 583 -24.72 -15.91 -25.51
N ILE A 584 -23.80 -16.84 -25.77
CA ILE A 584 -24.08 -18.27 -26.03
C ILE A 584 -23.99 -19.12 -24.75
N SER A 585 -24.13 -18.55 -23.56
CA SER A 585 -23.98 -19.26 -22.29
C SER A 585 -24.94 -20.45 -22.06
N SER A 586 -25.94 -20.65 -22.93
CA SER A 586 -27.01 -21.63 -22.77
C SER A 586 -27.16 -22.68 -23.91
N ILE A 587 -26.22 -22.80 -24.84
CA ILE A 587 -26.34 -23.74 -25.98
C ILE A 587 -25.70 -25.07 -25.59
N SER A 588 -26.54 -26.06 -25.21
CA SER A 588 -26.08 -27.39 -24.83
C SER A 588 -25.85 -28.32 -26.03
N ASP A 589 -26.54 -28.09 -27.17
CA ASP A 589 -26.63 -29.06 -28.24
C ASP A 589 -25.52 -29.03 -29.31
N PHE A 590 -24.73 -27.96 -29.36
CA PHE A 590 -23.62 -27.78 -30.32
C PHE A 590 -22.24 -28.17 -29.81
N GLN A 591 -22.08 -28.46 -28.54
CA GLN A 591 -20.77 -28.53 -27.88
C GLN A 591 -19.83 -29.61 -28.45
N ALA A 592 -20.32 -30.73 -28.87
CA ALA A 592 -19.47 -31.85 -29.31
C ALA A 592 -18.93 -31.69 -30.74
N SER A 593 -19.76 -31.19 -31.68
CA SER A 593 -19.37 -31.05 -33.11
C SER A 593 -18.45 -29.85 -33.38
N CYS A 594 -18.54 -28.79 -32.53
CA CYS A 594 -17.77 -27.55 -32.68
C CYS A 594 -16.50 -27.52 -31.85
N MET A 595 -16.21 -28.56 -31.06
CA MET A 595 -15.04 -28.54 -30.18
C MET A 595 -13.73 -28.60 -30.96
N ASP A 596 -12.88 -27.59 -30.80
CA ASP A 596 -11.53 -27.61 -31.32
C ASP A 596 -10.62 -28.38 -30.35
N TYR A 597 -10.52 -29.69 -30.52
CA TYR A 597 -9.68 -30.56 -29.71
C TYR A 597 -8.19 -30.18 -29.78
N ASN A 598 -7.74 -29.61 -30.89
CA ASN A 598 -6.33 -29.23 -31.05
C ASN A 598 -5.95 -28.00 -30.23
N ASN A 599 -6.91 -27.16 -29.92
CA ASN A 599 -6.71 -25.97 -29.12
C ASN A 599 -7.39 -26.07 -27.72
N SER A 600 -8.03 -27.21 -27.40
CA SER A 600 -8.56 -27.48 -26.06
C SER A 600 -7.59 -28.32 -25.27
N TYR A 601 -7.49 -28.04 -23.96
CA TYR A 601 -6.59 -28.78 -23.08
C TYR A 601 -7.12 -28.95 -21.66
N ASN A 602 -6.60 -29.97 -21.01
CA ASN A 602 -6.68 -30.18 -19.57
C ASN A 602 -5.26 -30.18 -19.00
N SER A 603 -5.05 -29.52 -17.91
CA SER A 603 -3.76 -29.51 -17.22
C SER A 603 -3.91 -29.68 -15.72
N THR A 604 -3.04 -30.48 -15.13
CA THR A 604 -2.89 -30.64 -13.69
C THR A 604 -1.46 -30.31 -13.31
N LEU A 605 -1.27 -29.27 -12.54
CA LEU A 605 0.02 -28.84 -12.00
C LEU A 605 0.10 -29.19 -10.53
N THR A 606 1.13 -29.92 -10.12
CA THR A 606 1.43 -30.20 -8.72
C THR A 606 2.85 -29.76 -8.41
N GLU A 607 3.00 -28.96 -7.36
CA GLU A 607 4.27 -28.42 -6.95
C GLU A 607 4.50 -28.65 -5.46
N HIS A 608 5.65 -29.20 -5.11
CA HIS A 608 6.15 -29.37 -3.76
C HIS A 608 7.43 -28.56 -3.63
N HIS A 609 7.48 -27.69 -2.65
CA HIS A 609 8.67 -26.91 -2.35
C HIS A 609 9.03 -27.11 -0.89
N SER A 610 10.16 -27.77 -0.64
CA SER A 610 10.69 -28.05 0.70
C SER A 610 11.95 -27.22 0.91
N ALA A 611 12.00 -26.41 1.94
CA ALA A 611 13.12 -25.53 2.23
C ALA A 611 13.63 -25.76 3.66
N ILE A 612 14.95 -25.67 3.79
CA ILE A 612 15.64 -25.56 5.06
C ILE A 612 16.52 -24.31 4.99
N GLY A 613 16.39 -23.46 5.98
CA GLY A 613 17.18 -22.24 6.04
C GLY A 613 17.60 -21.88 7.44
N THR A 614 18.50 -20.94 7.51
CA THR A 614 18.90 -20.31 8.76
C THR A 614 19.05 -18.82 8.56
N GLN A 615 18.60 -18.07 9.54
CA GLN A 615 18.78 -16.62 9.61
C GLN A 615 19.65 -16.30 10.82
N PHE A 616 20.66 -15.48 10.60
CA PHE A 616 21.52 -14.92 11.64
C PHE A 616 21.26 -13.43 11.74
N ASN A 617 20.90 -12.95 12.92
CA ASN A 617 20.74 -11.53 13.23
C ASN A 617 21.75 -11.18 14.31
N PHE A 618 22.54 -10.16 14.09
CA PHE A 618 23.50 -9.67 15.07
C PHE A 618 23.52 -8.16 15.11
N GLN A 619 23.35 -7.59 16.29
CA GLN A 619 23.42 -6.15 16.52
C GLN A 619 24.53 -5.85 17.52
N HIS A 620 25.42 -4.95 17.17
CA HIS A 620 26.48 -4.42 18.02
C HIS A 620 26.29 -2.93 18.25
N LYS A 621 26.32 -2.51 19.51
CA LYS A 621 26.26 -1.09 19.90
C LYS A 621 27.62 -0.68 20.48
N THR A 622 28.28 0.31 19.86
CA THR A 622 29.54 0.87 20.32
C THR A 622 29.36 1.74 21.58
N GLU A 623 30.45 2.11 22.22
CA GLU A 623 30.45 3.06 23.36
C GLU A 623 29.88 4.43 23.00
N LYS A 624 30.15 4.90 21.77
CA LYS A 624 29.61 6.15 21.21
C LYS A 624 28.14 6.03 20.75
N GLY A 625 27.50 4.87 20.98
CA GLY A 625 26.11 4.64 20.64
C GLY A 625 25.85 4.24 19.17
N ASN A 626 26.88 4.12 18.31
CA ASN A 626 26.68 3.64 16.94
C ASN A 626 26.17 2.20 16.95
N VAL A 627 25.25 1.89 16.05
CA VAL A 627 24.64 0.58 15.92
C VAL A 627 25.05 -0.04 14.58
N PHE A 628 25.58 -1.26 14.65
CA PHE A 628 25.83 -2.12 13.50
C PHE A 628 24.86 -3.29 13.57
N ASP A 629 24.04 -3.48 12.55
CA ASP A 629 23.07 -4.57 12.44
C ASP A 629 23.44 -5.41 11.21
N ILE A 630 23.67 -6.71 11.42
CA ILE A 630 23.97 -7.69 10.39
C ILE A 630 22.85 -8.70 10.38
N ARG A 631 22.21 -8.89 9.24
CA ARG A 631 21.23 -9.95 9.01
C ARG A 631 21.65 -10.75 7.81
N ALA A 632 21.86 -12.02 8.01
CA ALA A 632 22.21 -12.96 6.95
C ALA A 632 21.22 -14.11 6.95
N THR A 633 20.69 -14.45 5.77
CA THR A 633 19.82 -15.62 5.60
C THR A 633 20.41 -16.48 4.48
N ALA A 634 20.50 -17.75 4.74
CA ALA A 634 20.84 -18.76 3.76
C ALA A 634 19.72 -19.82 3.76
N GLU A 635 19.10 -20.00 2.61
CA GLU A 635 18.06 -21.00 2.42
C GLU A 635 18.43 -21.90 1.24
N THR A 636 18.32 -23.20 1.46
CA THR A 636 18.40 -24.20 0.40
C THR A 636 17.04 -24.88 0.29
N SER A 637 16.54 -24.99 -0.93
CA SER A 637 15.23 -25.60 -1.14
C SER A 637 15.23 -26.53 -2.36
N LEU A 638 14.36 -27.54 -2.27
CA LEU A 638 14.06 -28.48 -3.34
C LEU A 638 12.67 -28.20 -3.87
N ALA A 639 12.57 -27.79 -5.12
CA ALA A 639 11.31 -27.67 -5.83
C ALA A 639 11.10 -28.92 -6.71
N HIS A 640 10.06 -29.68 -6.43
CA HIS A 640 9.59 -30.80 -7.25
C HIS A 640 8.26 -30.42 -7.87
N ARG A 641 8.22 -30.34 -9.19
CA ARG A 641 7.06 -29.87 -9.95
C ARG A 641 6.70 -30.90 -10.99
N SER A 642 5.40 -31.18 -11.12
CA SER A 642 4.85 -32.15 -12.09
C SER A 642 3.69 -31.47 -12.81
N LEU A 643 3.74 -31.49 -14.14
CA LEU A 643 2.67 -31.01 -15.01
C LEU A 643 2.19 -32.17 -15.87
N ALA A 644 0.93 -32.57 -15.71
CA ALA A 644 0.23 -33.40 -16.67
C ALA A 644 -0.59 -32.50 -17.59
N TYR A 645 -0.45 -32.65 -18.89
CA TYR A 645 -1.08 -31.82 -19.90
C TYR A 645 -1.63 -32.69 -21.04
N LEU A 646 -2.91 -32.55 -21.31
CA LEU A 646 -3.62 -33.26 -22.36
C LEU A 646 -4.19 -32.28 -23.36
N ARG A 647 -3.77 -32.33 -24.63
CA ARG A 647 -4.27 -31.46 -25.71
C ARG A 647 -4.30 -32.23 -27.03
N GLY A 648 -5.41 -32.15 -27.79
CA GLY A 648 -5.56 -32.81 -29.09
C GLY A 648 -5.35 -34.33 -29.05
N GLY A 649 -5.65 -34.98 -27.92
CA GLY A 649 -5.36 -36.40 -27.73
C GLY A 649 -3.91 -36.74 -27.36
N LEU A 650 -3.02 -35.77 -27.38
CA LEU A 650 -1.59 -35.92 -26.99
C LEU A 650 -1.44 -35.65 -25.49
N SER A 651 -0.86 -36.60 -24.78
CA SER A 651 -0.56 -36.48 -23.36
C SER A 651 0.90 -36.16 -23.14
N HIS A 652 1.15 -35.07 -22.43
CA HIS A 652 2.50 -34.68 -22.02
C HIS A 652 2.59 -34.72 -20.49
N HIS A 653 3.67 -35.33 -19.99
CA HIS A 653 3.96 -35.35 -18.56
C HIS A 653 5.39 -34.82 -18.35
N ILE A 654 5.50 -33.66 -17.70
CA ILE A 654 6.78 -33.02 -17.42
C ILE A 654 7.01 -33.05 -15.92
N GLN A 655 8.18 -33.52 -15.51
CA GLN A 655 8.62 -33.45 -14.11
C GLN A 655 9.92 -32.67 -14.04
N CYS A 656 9.98 -31.70 -13.12
CA CYS A 656 11.17 -30.90 -12.88
C CYS A 656 11.56 -30.96 -11.40
N LYS A 657 12.81 -31.30 -11.13
CA LYS A 657 13.42 -31.19 -9.80
C LYS A 657 14.50 -30.15 -9.84
N SER A 658 14.44 -29.16 -8.98
CA SER A 658 15.38 -28.04 -8.95
C SER A 658 15.85 -27.79 -7.53
N TRP A 659 17.17 -27.82 -7.33
CA TRP A 659 17.79 -27.28 -6.11
C TRP A 659 17.96 -25.79 -6.27
N LEU A 660 17.53 -25.05 -5.25
CA LEU A 660 17.52 -23.59 -5.25
C LEU A 660 18.28 -23.09 -4.03
N PHE A 661 19.01 -22.01 -4.19
CA PHE A 661 19.71 -21.35 -3.11
C PHE A 661 19.30 -19.88 -3.07
N THR A 662 18.90 -19.39 -1.87
CA THR A 662 18.40 -18.03 -1.69
C THR A 662 19.20 -17.33 -0.59
N PRO A 663 20.33 -16.68 -0.92
CA PRO A 663 21.10 -15.87 0.03
C PRO A 663 20.46 -14.49 0.18
N ASN A 664 20.48 -13.97 1.42
CA ASN A 664 20.09 -12.59 1.72
C ASN A 664 21.05 -12.05 2.77
N LEU A 665 21.64 -10.88 2.52
CA LEU A 665 22.56 -10.20 3.44
C LEU A 665 22.13 -8.74 3.56
N THR A 666 21.87 -8.30 4.78
CA THR A 666 21.63 -6.89 5.11
C THR A 666 22.69 -6.44 6.11
N LEU A 667 23.40 -5.40 5.73
CA LEU A 667 24.34 -4.69 6.60
C LEU A 667 23.78 -3.31 6.85
N LYS A 668 23.56 -2.94 8.09
CA LYS A 668 23.05 -1.63 8.48
C LYS A 668 23.99 -1.00 9.50
N TRP A 669 24.30 0.25 9.28
CA TRP A 669 25.01 1.10 10.24
C TRP A 669 24.14 2.31 10.55
N GLU A 670 24.06 2.66 11.83
CA GLU A 670 23.38 3.87 12.32
C GLU A 670 24.31 4.59 13.28
N GLU A 671 24.46 5.86 13.09
CA GLU A 671 25.25 6.73 13.97
C GLU A 671 24.54 6.93 15.31
N GLY A 672 25.31 6.88 16.41
CA GLY A 672 24.77 7.08 17.76
C GLY A 672 24.22 8.49 17.94
N ASN A 673 23.08 8.61 18.62
CA ASN A 673 22.43 9.88 18.87
C ASN A 673 23.01 10.55 20.15
N THR A 674 24.23 11.06 20.07
CA THR A 674 24.86 11.84 21.17
C THR A 674 24.49 13.31 21.04
N GLU A 675 24.44 14.07 22.16
CA GLU A 675 24.00 15.48 22.14
C GLU A 675 24.91 16.39 21.33
N ASP A 676 26.19 16.07 21.22
CA ASP A 676 27.19 16.85 20.50
C ASP A 676 27.16 16.68 18.99
N GLN A 677 26.44 15.70 18.47
CA GLN A 677 26.39 15.42 17.02
C GLN A 677 25.38 16.31 16.32
N ARG A 678 25.85 17.02 15.30
CA ARG A 678 25.00 17.86 14.45
C ARG A 678 24.30 17.07 13.35
N TRP A 679 24.96 16.04 12.82
CA TRP A 679 24.44 15.16 11.77
C TRP A 679 24.24 13.78 12.32
N LEU A 680 23.19 13.12 11.91
CA LEU A 680 22.87 11.73 12.22
C LEU A 680 22.73 10.98 10.89
N SER A 681 23.64 10.05 10.68
CA SER A 681 23.75 9.32 9.42
C SER A 681 23.40 7.84 9.62
N SER A 682 22.88 7.24 8.58
CA SER A 682 22.69 5.79 8.52
C SER A 682 22.96 5.27 7.11
N ALA A 683 23.52 4.08 7.01
CA ALA A 683 23.77 3.40 5.76
C ALA A 683 23.24 1.97 5.85
N GLN A 684 22.68 1.48 4.76
CA GLN A 684 22.22 0.10 4.63
C GLN A 684 22.59 -0.43 3.27
N ILE A 685 23.17 -1.63 3.26
CA ILE A 685 23.42 -2.42 2.05
C ILE A 685 22.60 -3.69 2.17
N LEU A 686 21.83 -4.00 1.14
CA LEU A 686 21.05 -5.22 1.05
C LEU A 686 21.45 -5.96 -0.23
N TYR A 687 21.88 -7.20 -0.08
CA TYR A 687 22.06 -8.14 -1.18
C TYR A 687 21.04 -9.26 -1.07
N LYS A 688 20.38 -9.60 -2.18
CA LYS A 688 19.42 -10.70 -2.25
C LYS A 688 19.59 -11.47 -3.55
N GLY A 689 19.82 -12.80 -3.44
CA GLY A 689 19.74 -13.74 -4.55
C GLY A 689 18.35 -14.42 -4.53
N THR A 690 17.64 -14.43 -5.66
CA THR A 690 16.31 -15.02 -5.77
C THR A 690 16.24 -15.94 -6.99
N PRO A 691 16.07 -17.27 -6.82
CA PRO A 691 15.83 -18.16 -7.94
C PRO A 691 14.42 -17.91 -8.53
N ARG A 692 14.33 -17.94 -9.87
CA ARG A 692 13.07 -17.81 -10.62
C ARG A 692 12.88 -19.09 -11.43
N LEU A 693 11.86 -19.86 -11.08
CA LEU A 693 11.56 -21.12 -11.73
C LEU A 693 10.92 -20.87 -13.11
N VAL A 694 11.29 -21.70 -14.09
CA VAL A 694 10.67 -21.69 -15.42
C VAL A 694 9.17 -22.03 -15.32
N ASN A 695 8.36 -21.35 -16.12
CA ASN A 695 6.95 -21.76 -16.23
C ASN A 695 6.87 -23.13 -16.94
N MET A 696 6.21 -24.10 -16.30
CA MET A 696 6.09 -25.47 -16.83
C MET A 696 5.38 -25.51 -18.18
N LEU A 697 4.44 -24.63 -18.45
CA LEU A 697 3.75 -24.53 -19.74
C LEU A 697 4.69 -24.14 -20.88
N HIS A 698 5.72 -23.33 -20.60
CA HIS A 698 6.72 -22.95 -21.60
C HIS A 698 7.65 -24.10 -22.00
N LEU A 699 7.71 -25.17 -21.18
CA LEU A 699 8.50 -26.38 -21.49
C LEU A 699 7.75 -27.36 -22.40
N LEU A 700 6.45 -27.18 -22.59
CA LEU A 700 5.66 -28.06 -23.41
C LEU A 700 6.05 -27.90 -24.90
N PRO A 701 6.32 -28.98 -25.64
CA PRO A 701 6.56 -28.93 -27.08
C PRO A 701 5.24 -28.76 -27.85
N VAL A 702 4.45 -27.76 -27.46
CA VAL A 702 3.13 -27.51 -28.00
C VAL A 702 3.14 -26.18 -28.73
N ARG A 703 2.52 -26.17 -29.90
CA ARG A 703 2.25 -24.96 -30.68
C ARG A 703 0.81 -24.54 -30.44
N ASP A 704 0.60 -23.31 -30.03
CA ASP A 704 -0.71 -22.70 -29.86
C ASP A 704 -0.94 -21.67 -30.96
N ASP A 705 -1.91 -21.90 -31.81
CA ASP A 705 -2.31 -21.07 -32.94
C ASP A 705 -3.78 -20.61 -32.83
N SER A 706 -4.32 -20.60 -31.61
CA SER A 706 -5.65 -20.07 -31.33
C SER A 706 -5.76 -18.60 -31.77
N ASP A 707 -4.72 -17.79 -31.58
CA ASP A 707 -4.54 -16.50 -32.28
C ASP A 707 -3.65 -16.70 -33.53
N PRO A 708 -4.23 -16.63 -34.74
CA PRO A 708 -3.46 -16.90 -35.96
C PRO A 708 -2.38 -15.86 -36.27
N ASN A 709 -2.42 -14.67 -35.66
CA ASN A 709 -1.36 -13.68 -35.85
C ASN A 709 -0.22 -13.82 -34.83
N ASN A 710 -0.50 -14.43 -33.66
CA ASN A 710 0.46 -14.53 -32.55
C ASN A 710 0.51 -15.98 -32.05
N ILE A 711 1.29 -16.79 -32.75
CA ILE A 711 1.47 -18.21 -32.43
C ILE A 711 2.48 -18.35 -31.30
N SER A 712 2.20 -19.13 -30.30
CA SER A 712 3.16 -19.46 -29.24
C SER A 712 3.68 -20.89 -29.39
N GLN A 713 4.96 -21.08 -29.13
CA GLN A 713 5.62 -22.39 -29.18
C GLN A 713 6.54 -22.56 -27.97
N GLY A 714 6.42 -23.67 -27.25
CA GLY A 714 7.24 -23.92 -26.09
C GLY A 714 8.69 -24.30 -26.41
N ASN A 715 9.54 -24.29 -25.37
CA ASN A 715 10.97 -24.63 -25.46
C ASN A 715 11.37 -25.50 -24.26
N GLN A 716 11.69 -26.77 -24.53
CA GLN A 716 12.08 -27.74 -23.49
C GLN A 716 13.46 -27.46 -22.86
N HIS A 717 14.30 -26.64 -23.49
CA HIS A 717 15.67 -26.34 -23.05
C HIS A 717 15.77 -25.15 -22.10
N LEU A 718 14.66 -24.57 -21.67
CA LEU A 718 14.66 -23.46 -20.73
C LEU A 718 15.25 -23.85 -19.39
N LYS A 719 16.10 -22.98 -18.87
CA LYS A 719 16.72 -23.09 -17.55
C LYS A 719 16.08 -22.13 -16.56
N ASN A 720 16.10 -22.51 -15.29
CA ASN A 720 15.69 -21.59 -14.23
C ASN A 720 16.59 -20.33 -14.24
N ALA A 721 15.99 -19.21 -13.98
CA ALA A 721 16.70 -17.94 -13.87
C ALA A 721 17.11 -17.68 -12.41
N TRP A 722 18.13 -16.83 -12.25
CA TRP A 722 18.60 -16.41 -10.94
C TRP A 722 18.84 -14.90 -10.90
N GLU A 723 18.03 -14.22 -10.09
CA GLU A 723 18.07 -12.78 -9.93
C GLU A 723 18.98 -12.38 -8.78
N GLN A 724 19.88 -11.45 -9.03
CA GLN A 724 20.69 -10.76 -8.03
C GLN A 724 20.19 -9.34 -7.89
N ASN A 725 20.01 -8.90 -6.65
CA ASN A 725 19.59 -7.56 -6.31
C ASN A 725 20.51 -7.00 -5.23
N LEU A 726 21.18 -5.89 -5.53
CA LEU A 726 22.01 -5.14 -4.59
C LEU A 726 21.37 -3.75 -4.41
N GLN A 727 21.05 -3.39 -3.17
CA GLN A 727 20.49 -2.08 -2.83
C GLN A 727 21.40 -1.36 -1.85
N LEU A 728 21.58 -0.07 -2.06
CA LEU A 728 22.25 0.85 -1.16
C LEU A 728 21.26 1.93 -0.75
N LEU A 729 21.14 2.17 0.55
CA LEU A 729 20.40 3.29 1.11
C LEU A 729 21.32 4.06 2.05
N TYR A 730 21.49 5.36 1.81
CA TYR A 730 22.18 6.26 2.73
C TYR A 730 21.28 7.42 3.09
N GLN A 731 21.26 7.75 4.36
CA GLN A 731 20.49 8.87 4.89
C GLN A 731 21.38 9.67 5.83
N SER A 732 21.35 10.99 5.71
CA SER A 732 21.98 11.89 6.66
C SER A 732 21.05 13.06 6.96
N ARG A 733 20.88 13.38 8.25
CA ARG A 733 19.98 14.44 8.69
C ARG A 733 20.68 15.37 9.67
N HIS A 734 20.46 16.66 9.52
CA HIS A 734 20.95 17.67 10.49
C HIS A 734 19.95 17.79 11.65
N ARG A 735 20.44 17.68 12.87
CA ARG A 735 19.60 17.59 14.08
C ARG A 735 18.77 18.86 14.33
N THR A 736 19.36 20.02 14.20
CA THR A 736 18.72 21.32 14.49
C THR A 736 18.18 22.03 13.26
N MET A 737 18.92 21.96 12.14
CA MET A 737 18.55 22.66 10.90
C MET A 737 17.57 21.87 10.03
N GLN A 738 17.24 20.64 10.42
CA GLN A 738 16.28 19.77 9.73
C GLN A 738 16.59 19.52 8.24
N HIS A 739 17.87 19.65 7.84
CA HIS A 739 18.30 19.24 6.51
C HIS A 739 18.24 17.72 6.42
N LEU A 740 17.81 17.22 5.29
CA LEU A 740 17.73 15.77 5.03
C LEU A 740 18.36 15.47 3.68
N TRP A 741 19.38 14.61 3.67
CA TRP A 741 19.93 14.03 2.46
C TRP A 741 19.64 12.54 2.40
N LEU A 742 19.13 12.09 1.25
CA LEU A 742 18.85 10.69 0.94
C LEU A 742 19.59 10.31 -0.32
N LEU A 743 20.16 9.10 -0.35
CA LEU A 743 20.74 8.47 -1.51
C LEU A 743 20.23 7.03 -1.55
N GLU A 744 19.63 6.65 -2.65
CA GLU A 744 19.16 5.29 -2.94
C GLU A 744 19.82 4.82 -4.23
N ALA A 745 20.32 3.59 -4.27
CA ALA A 745 20.78 2.95 -5.49
C ALA A 745 20.39 1.48 -5.47
N GLN A 746 20.01 0.96 -6.62
CA GLN A 746 19.65 -0.44 -6.79
C GLN A 746 20.23 -0.95 -8.10
N TRP A 747 20.95 -2.07 -8.04
CA TRP A 747 21.38 -2.81 -9.19
C TRP A 747 20.72 -4.19 -9.18
N ARG A 748 20.16 -4.58 -10.33
CA ARG A 748 19.54 -5.88 -10.52
C ARG A 748 20.06 -6.52 -11.79
N HIS A 749 20.44 -7.77 -11.69
CA HIS A 749 20.86 -8.61 -12.81
C HIS A 749 20.17 -9.97 -12.72
N VAL A 750 19.78 -10.51 -13.86
CA VAL A 750 19.14 -11.83 -13.93
C VAL A 750 19.94 -12.73 -14.87
N PHE A 751 20.49 -13.81 -14.31
CA PHE A 751 21.10 -14.89 -15.08
C PHE A 751 20.01 -15.80 -15.64
N ASN A 752 20.16 -16.23 -16.89
CA ASN A 752 19.17 -17.03 -17.60
C ASN A 752 17.76 -16.40 -17.57
N ASP A 753 17.67 -15.07 -17.66
CA ASP A 753 16.36 -14.38 -17.68
C ASP A 753 15.49 -14.89 -18.84
N PHE A 754 14.18 -14.80 -18.66
CA PHE A 754 13.22 -15.26 -19.66
C PHE A 754 12.91 -14.12 -20.63
N THR A 755 13.13 -14.37 -21.90
CA THR A 755 12.75 -13.50 -23.02
C THR A 755 12.06 -14.32 -24.10
N PHE A 756 11.52 -13.67 -25.12
CA PHE A 756 10.89 -14.36 -26.24
C PHE A 756 11.69 -14.09 -27.51
N LEU A 757 12.00 -15.17 -28.21
CA LEU A 757 12.39 -15.10 -29.60
C LEU A 757 11.12 -14.84 -30.43
N SER A 758 11.11 -13.76 -31.20
CA SER A 758 10.01 -13.40 -32.09
C SER A 758 10.40 -13.67 -33.52
N ALA A 759 9.78 -14.65 -34.16
CA ALA A 759 9.93 -14.92 -35.58
C ALA A 759 8.73 -14.37 -36.37
N TYR A 760 8.96 -13.36 -37.20
CA TYR A 760 7.92 -12.68 -37.96
C TYR A 760 8.01 -13.05 -39.44
N ASN A 761 6.87 -13.36 -40.03
CA ASN A 761 6.72 -13.59 -41.45
C ASN A 761 6.09 -12.35 -42.12
N SER A 762 6.87 -11.63 -42.93
CA SER A 762 6.47 -10.36 -43.55
C SER A 762 5.34 -10.49 -44.58
N ARG A 763 5.20 -11.68 -45.21
CA ARG A 763 4.16 -11.93 -46.20
C ARG A 763 2.80 -12.24 -45.59
N THR A 764 2.80 -12.98 -44.49
CA THR A 764 1.55 -13.46 -43.86
C THR A 764 1.14 -12.65 -42.65
N GLY A 765 2.06 -11.88 -42.06
CA GLY A 765 1.83 -11.14 -40.81
C GLY A 765 1.87 -12.02 -39.56
N HIS A 766 2.15 -13.33 -39.67
CA HIS A 766 2.25 -14.22 -38.53
C HIS A 766 3.51 -13.93 -37.72
N ARG A 767 3.38 -14.03 -36.41
CA ARG A 767 4.46 -13.93 -35.46
C ARG A 767 4.50 -15.18 -34.59
N ILE A 768 5.64 -15.83 -34.48
CA ILE A 768 5.84 -16.97 -33.60
C ILE A 768 6.73 -16.55 -32.44
N TYR A 769 6.25 -16.75 -31.25
CA TYR A 769 6.94 -16.45 -30.00
C TYR A 769 7.46 -17.77 -29.40
N THR A 770 8.76 -17.85 -29.15
CA THR A 770 9.39 -19.00 -28.48
C THR A 770 10.16 -18.49 -27.27
N PRO A 771 9.88 -18.95 -26.06
CA PRO A 771 10.60 -18.52 -24.87
C PRO A 771 12.07 -18.97 -24.91
N GLN A 772 12.97 -18.11 -24.53
CA GLN A 772 14.43 -18.30 -24.52
C GLN A 772 15.03 -17.76 -23.21
N ASN A 773 16.25 -18.20 -22.87
CA ASN A 773 17.03 -17.60 -21.80
C ASN A 773 18.05 -16.60 -22.35
N THR A 774 18.25 -15.50 -21.60
CA THR A 774 19.28 -14.49 -21.83
C THR A 774 20.04 -14.15 -20.56
N ASN A 775 21.30 -13.71 -20.66
CA ASN A 775 22.12 -13.24 -19.55
C ASN A 775 22.43 -11.74 -19.65
N ARG A 776 21.74 -11.02 -20.54
CA ARG A 776 22.08 -9.63 -20.85
C ARG A 776 21.10 -8.61 -20.24
N THR A 777 20.27 -9.06 -19.31
CA THR A 777 19.28 -8.18 -18.66
C THR A 777 19.86 -7.54 -17.40
N HIS A 778 19.95 -6.20 -17.41
CA HIS A 778 20.45 -5.38 -16.33
C HIS A 778 19.53 -4.22 -16.05
N TRP A 779 19.35 -3.89 -14.77
CA TRP A 779 18.69 -2.65 -14.31
C TRP A 779 19.60 -1.95 -13.32
N LEU A 780 19.70 -0.64 -13.45
CA LEU A 780 20.35 0.22 -12.50
C LEU A 780 19.41 1.40 -12.22
N GLU A 781 18.98 1.52 -10.99
CA GLU A 781 18.12 2.60 -10.54
C GLU A 781 18.84 3.39 -9.45
N GLY A 782 18.73 4.71 -9.46
CA GLY A 782 19.33 5.53 -8.45
C GLY A 782 18.56 6.82 -8.23
N ALA A 783 18.55 7.29 -7.00
CA ALA A 783 17.97 8.59 -6.66
C ALA A 783 18.76 9.25 -5.53
N THR A 784 18.95 10.54 -5.65
CA THR A 784 19.42 11.36 -4.53
C THR A 784 18.47 12.52 -4.34
N SER A 785 18.18 12.86 -3.09
CA SER A 785 17.35 14.01 -2.75
C SER A 785 17.90 14.76 -1.56
N TYR A 786 17.76 16.07 -1.60
CA TYR A 786 18.13 16.98 -0.53
C TYR A 786 16.97 17.90 -0.19
N ALA A 787 16.51 17.84 1.03
CA ALA A 787 15.41 18.64 1.54
C ALA A 787 15.92 19.65 2.58
N ILE A 788 15.54 20.92 2.43
CA ILE A 788 15.94 22.02 3.32
C ILE A 788 14.74 22.89 3.67
N PRO A 789 14.62 23.32 4.94
CA PRO A 789 13.74 24.41 5.30
C PRO A 789 14.39 25.74 4.94
N LEU A 790 13.63 26.66 4.36
CA LEU A 790 14.09 27.99 3.99
C LEU A 790 13.60 29.04 5.01
N GLY A 791 14.50 29.86 5.47
CA GLY A 791 14.24 30.93 6.43
C GLY A 791 14.07 30.42 7.88
N LYS A 792 14.25 31.35 8.86
CA LYS A 792 14.19 31.02 10.30
C LYS A 792 12.82 30.46 10.76
N ALA A 793 11.73 30.87 10.14
CA ALA A 793 10.39 30.44 10.48
C ALA A 793 9.99 29.10 9.85
N GLN A 794 10.86 28.50 9.02
CA GLN A 794 10.65 27.21 8.35
C GLN A 794 9.30 27.11 7.61
N LYS A 795 8.83 28.22 7.06
CA LYS A 795 7.57 28.31 6.33
C LYS A 795 7.66 27.75 4.91
N LEU A 796 8.86 27.74 4.37
CA LEU A 796 9.17 27.24 3.04
C LEU A 796 10.06 26.00 3.17
N TRP A 797 9.79 25.00 2.34
CA TRP A 797 10.61 23.80 2.21
C TRP A 797 10.94 23.57 0.75
N LEU A 798 12.21 23.40 0.46
CA LEU A 798 12.71 23.04 -0.87
C LEU A 798 13.25 21.62 -0.83
N THR A 799 12.77 20.79 -1.74
CA THR A 799 13.33 19.45 -1.99
C THR A 799 13.83 19.40 -3.43
N ALA A 800 15.11 19.15 -3.61
CA ALA A 800 15.71 18.83 -4.89
C ALA A 800 15.94 17.32 -4.96
N LYS A 801 15.49 16.69 -6.05
CA LYS A 801 15.66 15.25 -6.29
C LYS A 801 16.20 15.04 -7.70
N LEU A 802 17.14 14.12 -7.84
CA LEU A 802 17.62 13.60 -9.12
C LEU A 802 17.45 12.09 -9.08
N SER A 803 16.70 11.54 -10.01
CA SER A 803 16.60 10.09 -10.20
C SER A 803 17.06 9.68 -11.59
N GLY A 804 17.58 8.45 -11.70
CA GLY A 804 18.00 7.87 -12.94
C GLY A 804 17.67 6.38 -12.97
N ASP A 805 17.16 5.93 -14.11
CA ASP A 805 16.81 4.54 -14.37
C ASP A 805 17.51 4.10 -15.66
N TYR A 806 18.31 3.06 -15.59
CA TYR A 806 18.94 2.45 -16.74
C TYR A 806 18.48 1.00 -16.87
N TYR A 807 18.06 0.64 -18.07
CA TYR A 807 17.67 -0.71 -18.44
C TYR A 807 18.48 -1.17 -19.66
N GLN A 808 18.93 -2.40 -19.64
CA GLN A 808 19.50 -3.10 -20.78
C GLN A 808 18.85 -4.47 -20.92
N GLY A 809 18.46 -4.83 -22.14
CA GLY A 809 17.90 -6.14 -22.47
C GLY A 809 18.29 -6.59 -23.87
N GLU A 810 18.23 -7.89 -24.12
CA GLU A 810 18.55 -8.47 -25.43
C GLU A 810 17.31 -8.58 -26.31
N ILE A 811 17.43 -8.21 -27.58
CA ILE A 811 16.40 -8.36 -28.59
C ILE A 811 16.67 -9.63 -29.39
N LEU A 812 15.73 -10.58 -29.31
CA LEU A 812 15.80 -11.83 -30.13
C LEU A 812 14.66 -11.78 -31.16
N SER A 813 14.98 -11.49 -32.40
CA SER A 813 13.98 -11.36 -33.45
C SER A 813 14.50 -11.89 -34.80
N TYR A 814 13.63 -12.56 -35.55
CA TYR A 814 13.85 -13.03 -36.91
C TYR A 814 12.76 -12.45 -37.83
N ILE A 815 13.15 -12.14 -39.06
CA ILE A 815 12.22 -11.76 -40.11
C ILE A 815 12.47 -12.66 -41.33
N ASP A 816 11.40 -13.32 -41.81
CA ASP A 816 11.44 -14.22 -42.97
C ASP A 816 12.56 -15.27 -42.90
N GLY A 817 12.83 -15.80 -41.69
CA GLY A 817 13.88 -16.78 -41.44
C GLY A 817 15.31 -16.22 -41.36
N THR A 818 15.49 -14.92 -41.59
CA THR A 818 16.78 -14.25 -41.48
C THR A 818 16.97 -13.76 -40.04
N ALA A 819 18.02 -14.23 -39.37
CA ALA A 819 18.36 -13.72 -38.03
C ALA A 819 18.72 -12.23 -38.16
N LEU A 820 18.05 -11.42 -37.37
CA LEU A 820 18.55 -10.08 -37.12
C LEU A 820 19.88 -10.24 -36.39
N SER A 821 20.89 -9.47 -36.80
CA SER A 821 22.29 -9.63 -36.36
C SER A 821 22.43 -10.08 -34.89
N GLN A 822 23.36 -11.01 -34.64
CA GLN A 822 23.76 -11.42 -33.31
C GLN A 822 24.10 -10.18 -32.47
N ASN A 823 23.57 -10.07 -31.24
CA ASN A 823 23.85 -9.03 -30.25
C ASN A 823 23.03 -7.72 -30.35
N GLN A 824 21.75 -7.78 -30.63
CA GLN A 824 20.92 -6.60 -30.55
C GLN A 824 20.56 -6.30 -29.08
N LEU A 825 20.91 -5.12 -28.63
CA LEU A 825 20.60 -4.62 -27.28
C LEU A 825 19.62 -3.46 -27.38
N LEU A 826 18.61 -3.50 -26.53
CA LEU A 826 17.82 -2.34 -26.16
C LEU A 826 18.44 -1.72 -24.92
N GLN A 827 18.75 -0.45 -24.95
CA GLN A 827 19.18 0.33 -23.81
C GLN A 827 18.24 1.49 -23.60
N SER A 828 17.78 1.66 -22.40
CA SER A 828 16.94 2.80 -22.02
C SER A 828 17.54 3.51 -20.82
N LEU A 829 17.77 4.80 -20.95
CA LEU A 829 18.22 5.66 -19.87
C LEU A 829 17.18 6.75 -19.65
N THR A 830 16.68 6.86 -18.43
CA THR A 830 15.79 7.96 -18.02
C THR A 830 16.45 8.74 -16.90
N ILE A 831 16.59 10.04 -17.04
CA ILE A 831 17.08 10.95 -15.99
C ILE A 831 15.96 11.94 -15.66
N THR A 832 15.60 12.04 -14.38
CA THR A 832 14.50 12.88 -13.94
C THR A 832 14.94 13.82 -12.81
N PRO A 833 15.39 15.04 -13.12
CA PRO A 833 15.53 16.10 -12.14
C PRO A 833 14.16 16.63 -11.70
N GLN A 834 14.04 16.95 -10.41
CA GLN A 834 12.82 17.45 -9.78
C GLN A 834 13.13 18.52 -8.75
N LEU A 835 12.29 19.53 -8.68
CA LEU A 835 12.28 20.54 -7.63
C LEU A 835 10.87 20.64 -7.05
N TYR A 836 10.77 20.48 -5.76
CA TYR A 836 9.50 20.58 -5.03
C TYR A 836 9.62 21.66 -3.95
N LEU A 837 8.83 22.71 -4.08
CA LEU A 837 8.74 23.81 -3.13
C LEU A 837 7.37 23.76 -2.44
N THR A 838 7.36 23.70 -1.12
CA THR A 838 6.13 23.84 -0.32
C THR A 838 6.22 25.11 0.51
N ALA A 839 5.15 25.88 0.49
CA ALA A 839 5.00 27.13 1.20
C ALA A 839 3.81 27.07 2.15
N ASN A 840 4.05 27.09 3.45
CA ASN A 840 3.04 27.23 4.49
C ASN A 840 3.20 28.62 5.12
N ILE A 841 2.79 29.65 4.40
CA ILE A 841 3.08 31.06 4.74
C ILE A 841 2.33 31.46 6.01
N SER A 842 1.09 31.01 6.14
CA SER A 842 0.24 31.28 7.32
C SER A 842 -0.71 30.10 7.57
N SER A 843 -1.47 30.15 8.65
CA SER A 843 -2.58 29.22 8.89
C SER A 843 -3.71 29.33 7.84
N LYS A 844 -3.71 30.41 7.04
CA LYS A 844 -4.72 30.69 6.02
C LYS A 844 -4.27 30.44 4.59
N PHE A 845 -2.96 30.32 4.34
CA PHE A 845 -2.42 30.18 2.98
C PHE A 845 -1.32 29.13 2.90
N ARG A 846 -1.53 28.18 2.02
CA ARG A 846 -0.59 27.13 1.64
C ARG A 846 -0.47 27.08 0.11
N ALA A 847 0.74 26.86 -0.38
CA ALA A 847 0.99 26.60 -1.79
C ALA A 847 2.07 25.54 -1.96
N SER A 848 2.04 24.82 -3.06
CA SER A 848 3.16 23.97 -3.49
C SER A 848 3.39 24.07 -4.98
N VAL A 849 4.65 23.90 -5.39
CA VAL A 849 5.06 23.85 -6.79
C VAL A 849 6.01 22.69 -6.98
N LEU A 850 5.69 21.80 -7.90
CA LEU A 850 6.54 20.72 -8.37
C LEU A 850 6.93 20.98 -9.82
N TRP A 851 8.22 21.02 -10.09
CA TRP A 851 8.77 20.92 -11.43
C TRP A 851 9.52 19.60 -11.57
N SER A 852 9.27 18.87 -12.62
CA SER A 852 10.02 17.66 -12.97
C SER A 852 10.16 17.55 -14.48
N THR A 853 11.29 17.01 -14.93
CA THR A 853 11.54 16.75 -16.35
C THR A 853 12.14 15.35 -16.49
N ALA A 854 11.41 14.44 -17.12
CA ALA A 854 11.94 13.15 -17.52
C ALA A 854 12.63 13.29 -18.90
N LEU A 855 13.92 13.02 -18.92
CA LEU A 855 14.76 12.93 -20.12
C LEU A 855 14.99 11.45 -20.38
N GLN A 856 14.36 10.90 -21.39
CA GLN A 856 14.46 9.49 -21.75
C GLN A 856 15.20 9.33 -23.07
N SER A 857 16.23 8.50 -23.08
CA SER A 857 16.93 8.08 -24.28
C SER A 857 16.75 6.57 -24.45
N VAL A 858 16.23 6.15 -25.56
CA VAL A 858 16.05 4.73 -25.91
C VAL A 858 16.93 4.45 -27.12
N GLN A 859 17.96 3.65 -26.92
CA GLN A 859 18.89 3.22 -27.96
C GLN A 859 18.56 1.81 -28.40
N GLN A 860 18.34 1.67 -29.68
CA GLN A 860 18.14 0.41 -30.37
C GLN A 860 19.24 0.25 -31.43
N PRO A 861 19.46 -0.95 -31.99
CA PRO A 861 20.54 -1.18 -32.93
C PRO A 861 20.54 -0.25 -34.15
N GLN A 862 19.40 0.27 -34.54
CA GLN A 862 19.21 1.08 -35.76
C GLN A 862 18.77 2.52 -35.50
N ALA A 863 18.37 2.85 -34.29
CA ALA A 863 17.84 4.17 -33.97
C ALA A 863 18.04 4.54 -32.51
N THR A 864 18.28 5.83 -32.25
CA THR A 864 18.23 6.41 -30.91
C THR A 864 17.08 7.40 -30.86
N ASN A 865 16.17 7.18 -29.94
CA ASN A 865 15.00 8.04 -29.73
C ASN A 865 15.12 8.78 -28.40
N ASN A 866 15.00 10.10 -28.45
CA ASN A 866 15.11 10.96 -27.27
C ASN A 866 13.75 11.62 -26.99
N TYR A 867 13.23 11.38 -25.80
CA TYR A 867 11.94 11.92 -25.35
C TYR A 867 12.14 12.83 -24.15
N ARG A 868 11.34 13.87 -24.08
CA ARG A 868 11.30 14.77 -22.96
C ARG A 868 9.87 15.00 -22.53
N THR A 869 9.57 14.67 -21.27
CA THR A 869 8.28 14.98 -20.65
C THR A 869 8.53 15.90 -19.46
N THR A 870 8.09 17.16 -19.56
CA THR A 870 8.19 18.14 -18.48
C THR A 870 6.84 18.29 -17.81
N ARG A 871 6.81 18.18 -16.49
CA ARG A 871 5.64 18.39 -15.65
C ARG A 871 5.86 19.60 -14.77
N LEU A 872 4.91 20.53 -14.78
CA LEU A 872 4.82 21.61 -13.81
C LEU A 872 3.47 21.51 -13.12
N ARG A 873 3.48 21.25 -11.82
CA ARG A 873 2.27 21.23 -11.00
C ARG A 873 2.35 22.31 -9.95
N SER A 874 1.28 23.05 -9.78
CA SER A 874 1.11 24.00 -8.70
C SER A 874 -0.25 23.78 -8.06
N ASP A 875 -0.30 23.80 -6.74
CA ASP A 875 -1.53 23.77 -5.97
C ASP A 875 -1.46 24.81 -4.85
N PHE A 876 -2.61 25.39 -4.55
CA PHE A 876 -2.75 26.26 -3.40
C PHE A 876 -4.11 26.09 -2.72
N THR A 877 -4.13 26.39 -1.42
CA THR A 877 -5.32 26.50 -0.59
C THR A 877 -5.27 27.81 0.16
N TRP A 878 -6.31 28.60 0.03
CA TRP A 878 -6.42 29.91 0.66
C TRP A 878 -7.74 30.04 1.42
N GLN A 879 -7.62 30.25 2.73
CA GLN A 879 -8.77 30.58 3.58
C GLN A 879 -8.99 32.10 3.52
N LEU A 880 -10.03 32.46 2.83
CA LEU A 880 -10.52 33.83 2.67
C LEU A 880 -11.31 34.26 3.92
N PRO A 881 -11.62 35.54 4.11
CA PRO A 881 -12.59 36.00 5.09
C PRO A 881 -13.95 35.28 4.95
N TRP A 882 -14.77 35.37 5.99
CA TRP A 882 -16.14 34.78 6.05
C TRP A 882 -16.18 33.25 5.90
N ASP A 883 -15.15 32.52 6.37
CA ASP A 883 -15.07 31.06 6.31
C ASP A 883 -15.23 30.49 4.89
N VAL A 884 -14.66 31.20 3.92
CA VAL A 884 -14.56 30.77 2.53
C VAL A 884 -13.17 30.19 2.27
N GLU A 885 -13.09 29.04 1.64
CA GLU A 885 -11.84 28.38 1.24
C GLU A 885 -11.79 28.26 -0.28
N LEU A 886 -10.72 28.78 -0.87
CA LEU A 886 -10.38 28.63 -2.28
C LEU A 886 -9.25 27.61 -2.42
N GLN A 887 -9.50 26.57 -3.23
CA GLN A 887 -8.49 25.60 -3.62
C GLN A 887 -8.33 25.66 -5.14
N SER A 888 -7.09 25.52 -5.61
CA SER A 888 -6.81 25.43 -7.04
C SER A 888 -5.60 24.54 -7.28
N ASP A 889 -5.66 23.72 -8.32
CA ASP A 889 -4.53 22.95 -8.83
C ASP A 889 -4.39 23.16 -10.35
N ILE A 890 -3.15 23.40 -10.76
CA ILE A 890 -2.78 23.52 -12.17
C ILE A 890 -1.70 22.47 -12.42
N ASN A 891 -1.88 21.69 -13.46
CA ASN A 891 -0.96 20.68 -13.87
C ASN A 891 -0.69 20.80 -15.37
N THR A 892 0.54 21.11 -15.71
CA THR A 892 0.99 21.31 -17.08
C THR A 892 1.92 20.17 -17.46
N LEU A 893 1.63 19.50 -18.58
CA LEU A 893 2.48 18.49 -19.21
C LEU A 893 2.95 19.01 -20.57
N ILE A 894 4.27 18.93 -20.79
CA ILE A 894 4.89 19.32 -22.06
C ILE A 894 5.61 18.10 -22.60
N TYR A 895 5.15 17.61 -23.74
CA TYR A 895 5.71 16.48 -24.46
C TYR A 895 6.58 16.96 -25.62
N LYS A 896 7.79 16.41 -25.76
CA LYS A 896 8.72 16.70 -26.87
C LYS A 896 9.50 15.46 -27.29
N GLY A 897 9.85 15.38 -28.58
CA GLY A 897 10.65 14.28 -29.12
C GLY A 897 9.84 13.08 -29.59
N TYR A 898 8.51 13.16 -29.60
CA TYR A 898 7.64 12.11 -30.09
C TYR A 898 7.52 12.22 -31.62
N SER A 899 7.41 11.07 -32.30
CA SER A 899 7.37 11.04 -33.77
C SER A 899 6.09 11.64 -34.34
N GLU A 900 4.96 11.44 -33.69
CA GLU A 900 3.70 12.05 -34.02
C GLU A 900 3.68 13.51 -33.56
N ARG A 901 3.48 14.45 -34.47
CA ARG A 901 3.45 15.90 -34.15
C ARG A 901 2.30 16.27 -33.20
N SER A 902 1.17 15.57 -33.31
CA SER A 902 0.01 15.77 -32.44
C SER A 902 0.31 15.52 -30.96
N ILE A 903 1.33 14.72 -30.65
CA ILE A 903 1.75 14.38 -29.30
C ILE A 903 2.69 15.44 -28.70
N ASN A 904 3.50 16.11 -29.55
CA ASN A 904 4.45 17.14 -29.13
C ASN A 904 3.70 18.43 -28.76
N GLN A 905 2.84 18.36 -27.75
CA GLN A 905 1.98 19.46 -27.32
C GLN A 905 2.10 19.73 -25.83
N THR A 906 1.53 20.84 -25.42
CA THR A 906 1.34 21.20 -24.02
C THR A 906 -0.11 20.93 -23.61
N ALA A 907 -0.31 20.13 -22.58
CA ALA A 907 -1.61 19.89 -21.98
C ALA A 907 -1.66 20.55 -20.60
N ILE A 908 -2.64 21.43 -20.39
CA ILE A 908 -2.82 22.14 -19.12
C ILE A 908 -4.16 21.71 -18.53
N ARG A 909 -4.13 21.13 -17.32
CA ARG A 909 -5.33 20.89 -16.54
C ARG A 909 -5.39 21.85 -15.40
N TRP A 910 -6.43 22.66 -15.35
CA TRP A 910 -6.69 23.59 -14.28
C TRP A 910 -8.02 23.25 -13.61
N ASN A 911 -7.96 22.97 -12.32
CA ASN A 911 -9.14 22.75 -11.47
C ASN A 911 -9.18 23.84 -10.40
N ALA A 912 -10.39 24.24 -10.02
CA ALA A 912 -10.60 25.17 -8.91
C ALA A 912 -11.86 24.79 -8.13
N SER A 913 -11.86 25.07 -6.84
CA SER A 913 -13.01 24.88 -5.99
C SER A 913 -13.11 25.98 -4.95
N LEU A 914 -14.34 26.38 -4.65
CA LEU A 914 -14.69 27.35 -3.64
C LEU A 914 -15.62 26.68 -2.63
N HIS A 915 -15.28 26.72 -1.35
CA HIS A 915 -16.05 26.12 -0.28
C HIS A 915 -16.41 27.18 0.77
N LYS A 916 -17.69 27.27 1.13
CA LYS A 916 -18.19 28.07 2.24
C LYS A 916 -18.57 27.15 3.40
N TYR A 917 -18.07 27.46 4.59
CA TYR A 917 -18.36 26.70 5.81
C TYR A 917 -19.39 27.42 6.67
N PHE A 918 -20.38 26.67 7.15
CA PHE A 918 -21.42 27.13 8.07
C PHE A 918 -21.30 26.28 9.34
N GLN A 919 -21.04 26.95 10.46
CA GLN A 919 -21.03 26.29 11.76
C GLN A 919 -22.48 26.17 12.26
N LEU A 920 -22.96 24.94 12.43
CA LEU A 920 -24.25 24.60 12.96
C LEU A 920 -24.12 24.14 14.42
N SER A 921 -25.20 24.12 15.16
CA SER A 921 -25.21 23.69 16.58
C SER A 921 -24.64 22.27 16.79
N HIS A 922 -24.80 21.39 15.83
CA HIS A 922 -24.40 19.98 15.93
C HIS A 922 -23.40 19.54 14.83
N GLY A 923 -22.72 20.49 14.21
CA GLY A 923 -21.74 20.14 13.19
C GLY A 923 -21.40 21.27 12.21
N THR A 924 -20.71 20.96 11.16
CA THR A 924 -20.31 21.92 10.11
C THR A 924 -20.93 21.50 8.78
N LEU A 925 -21.63 22.41 8.12
CA LEU A 925 -22.08 22.26 6.74
C LEU A 925 -21.12 23.01 5.81
N SER A 926 -20.64 22.36 4.77
CA SER A 926 -19.89 22.99 3.69
C SER A 926 -20.70 22.95 2.40
N VAL A 927 -20.79 24.11 1.76
CA VAL A 927 -21.32 24.25 0.39
C VAL A 927 -20.14 24.56 -0.51
N GLY A 928 -19.88 23.70 -1.48
CA GLY A 928 -18.73 23.81 -2.39
C GLY A 928 -19.17 23.90 -3.84
N PHE A 929 -18.53 24.79 -4.58
CA PHE A 929 -18.60 24.81 -6.05
C PHE A 929 -17.25 24.44 -6.62
N LYS A 930 -17.19 23.44 -7.49
CA LYS A 930 -15.95 22.90 -8.07
C LYS A 930 -16.04 22.90 -9.58
N VAL A 931 -14.96 23.28 -10.24
CA VAL A 931 -14.81 23.22 -11.70
C VAL A 931 -13.56 22.43 -12.01
N TYR A 932 -13.71 21.44 -12.87
CA TYR A 932 -12.63 20.57 -13.33
C TYR A 932 -12.33 20.83 -14.79
N ASP A 933 -11.03 20.82 -15.13
CA ASP A 933 -10.49 21.04 -16.47
C ASP A 933 -11.04 22.33 -17.11
N ILE A 934 -10.84 23.46 -16.40
CA ILE A 934 -11.36 24.78 -16.81
C ILE A 934 -10.98 25.13 -18.26
N LEU A 935 -9.76 24.77 -18.68
CA LEU A 935 -9.24 25.05 -20.02
C LEU A 935 -9.67 24.04 -21.07
N HIS A 936 -10.33 22.93 -20.67
CA HIS A 936 -10.75 21.84 -21.56
C HIS A 936 -9.60 21.23 -22.38
N GLN A 937 -8.45 20.98 -21.73
CA GLN A 937 -7.24 20.46 -22.37
C GLN A 937 -6.79 19.09 -21.78
N ALA A 938 -7.67 18.42 -21.02
CA ALA A 938 -7.38 17.10 -20.50
C ALA A 938 -7.13 16.10 -21.63
N ASN A 939 -6.02 15.38 -21.58
CA ASN A 939 -5.73 14.25 -22.46
C ASN A 939 -5.18 13.07 -21.65
N SER A 940 -5.13 11.90 -22.24
CA SER A 940 -4.73 10.64 -21.57
C SER A 940 -3.65 9.88 -22.33
N LEU A 941 -2.79 10.61 -23.04
CA LEU A 941 -1.69 9.97 -23.74
C LEU A 941 -0.79 9.19 -22.77
N GLN A 942 -0.60 7.91 -23.08
CA GLN A 942 0.38 7.04 -22.46
C GLN A 942 1.29 6.48 -23.55
N THR A 943 2.58 6.53 -23.32
CA THR A 943 3.58 5.96 -24.23
C THR A 943 4.31 4.84 -23.53
N SER A 944 4.39 3.69 -24.15
CA SER A 944 5.25 2.58 -23.76
C SER A 944 6.20 2.23 -24.89
N ILE A 945 7.44 1.90 -24.53
CA ILE A 945 8.44 1.47 -25.49
C ILE A 945 9.03 0.16 -24.95
N ASP A 946 8.95 -0.85 -25.75
CA ASP A 946 9.58 -2.16 -25.48
C ASP A 946 10.67 -2.49 -26.52
N GLN A 947 11.26 -3.65 -26.40
CA GLN A 947 12.32 -4.11 -27.27
C GLN A 947 11.90 -4.26 -28.77
N PHE A 948 10.61 -4.31 -29.05
CA PHE A 948 10.09 -4.56 -30.40
C PHE A 948 9.28 -3.42 -30.95
N SER A 949 8.69 -2.60 -30.06
CA SER A 949 7.70 -1.62 -30.49
C SER A 949 7.66 -0.38 -29.63
N ARG A 950 7.12 0.66 -30.21
CA ARG A 950 6.63 1.86 -29.54
C ARG A 950 5.12 1.88 -29.65
N ILE A 951 4.43 2.06 -28.53
CA ILE A 951 2.97 2.10 -28.46
C ILE A 951 2.57 3.43 -27.82
N GLU A 952 1.67 4.12 -28.47
CA GLU A 952 1.06 5.37 -28.01
C GLU A 952 -0.45 5.15 -27.86
N ASN A 953 -0.93 5.22 -26.65
CA ASN A 953 -2.32 4.98 -26.32
C ASN A 953 -3.01 6.27 -25.90
N TYR A 954 -4.15 6.53 -26.50
CA TYR A 954 -5.08 7.60 -26.14
C TYR A 954 -6.36 6.98 -25.62
N THR A 955 -6.79 7.42 -24.47
CA THR A 955 -8.06 6.96 -23.89
C THR A 955 -9.03 8.12 -23.75
N ASN A 956 -10.32 7.81 -23.71
CA ASN A 956 -11.31 8.83 -23.38
C ASN A 956 -11.11 9.30 -21.94
N VAL A 957 -11.19 10.60 -21.72
CA VAL A 957 -11.15 11.24 -20.41
C VAL A 957 -12.49 11.85 -20.06
N MET A 958 -12.69 12.19 -18.80
CA MET A 958 -13.85 12.97 -18.38
C MET A 958 -13.82 14.35 -19.06
N PRO A 959 -14.92 14.79 -19.65
CA PRO A 959 -15.02 16.15 -20.19
C PRO A 959 -14.98 17.17 -19.05
N ARG A 960 -14.75 18.45 -19.40
CA ARG A 960 -14.89 19.56 -18.45
C ARG A 960 -16.26 19.53 -17.77
N TYR A 961 -16.27 19.72 -16.46
CA TYR A 961 -17.52 19.74 -15.69
C TYR A 961 -17.44 20.64 -14.47
N ALA A 962 -18.63 21.04 -13.99
CA ALA A 962 -18.80 21.75 -12.74
C ALA A 962 -19.67 20.93 -11.77
N LEU A 963 -19.38 21.01 -10.49
CA LEU A 963 -20.09 20.32 -9.40
C LEU A 963 -20.51 21.30 -8.33
N LEU A 964 -21.73 21.16 -7.82
CA LEU A 964 -22.14 21.63 -6.51
C LEU A 964 -21.98 20.50 -5.51
N SER A 965 -21.28 20.76 -4.40
CA SER A 965 -20.96 19.79 -3.35
C SER A 965 -21.53 20.25 -2.02
N LEU A 966 -22.32 19.41 -1.37
CA LEU A 966 -22.82 19.62 -0.03
C LEU A 966 -22.15 18.60 0.89
N VAL A 967 -21.47 19.07 1.93
CA VAL A 967 -20.80 18.19 2.90
C VAL A 967 -21.23 18.56 4.31
N TYR A 968 -21.79 17.61 5.02
CA TYR A 968 -22.15 17.76 6.43
C TYR A 968 -21.24 16.88 7.29
N MET A 969 -20.62 17.49 8.29
CA MET A 969 -19.77 16.80 9.26
C MET A 969 -20.28 17.08 10.66
N THR A 970 -20.37 16.02 11.44
CA THR A 970 -20.82 16.11 12.83
C THR A 970 -20.04 15.16 13.72
N ASN A 971 -19.99 15.47 15.01
CA ASN A 971 -19.51 14.59 16.05
C ASN A 971 -20.47 14.62 17.24
N TRP A 972 -20.69 13.49 17.88
CA TRP A 972 -21.54 13.43 19.09
C TRP A 972 -21.00 12.34 20.04
N SER A 973 -21.17 12.61 21.35
CA SER A 973 -20.81 11.63 22.38
C SER A 973 -22.04 10.81 22.78
N SER A 974 -21.86 9.49 22.93
CA SER A 974 -22.91 8.62 23.47
C SER A 974 -23.14 8.80 24.98
N LYS A 975 -22.20 9.41 25.70
CA LYS A 975 -22.42 9.79 27.10
C LYS A 975 -23.25 11.04 27.12
N LYS A 976 -24.49 10.96 27.66
CA LYS A 976 -25.25 12.15 28.14
C LYS A 976 -24.28 12.94 29.03
N ARG A 977 -23.94 14.16 28.64
CA ARG A 977 -23.39 15.11 29.60
C ARG A 977 -24.41 15.14 30.75
N SER A 978 -24.04 14.59 31.89
CA SER A 978 -24.75 14.90 33.12
C SER A 978 -24.73 16.43 33.20
N LYS A 979 -25.92 17.04 33.08
CA LYS A 979 -26.09 18.43 33.44
C LYS A 979 -25.85 18.49 34.94
N GLU A 980 -24.70 18.93 35.37
CA GLU A 980 -24.41 19.58 36.64
C GLU A 980 -23.42 20.73 36.40
#